data_f79819903025106a67202618b8968cf1
#
_entry.id   f79819903025106a67202618b8968cf1
#
_cell.length_a   1.000
_cell.length_b   1.000
_cell.length_c   1.000
_cell.angle_alpha   90.00
_cell.angle_beta   90.00
_cell.angle_gamma   90.00
#
_symmetry.space_group_name_H-M   'P 1'
#
loop_
_entity.id
_entity.type
_entity.pdbx_description
1 polymer ?
#
loop_
_entity_poly.entity_id
_entity_poly.type
_entity_poly.pdbx_seq_one_letter_code
_entity_poly.pdbx_strand_id
1 'polypeptide(L)'
;MSVIGSLELNVILEQVKKQCSFSLGIEYVDTIKPSFDPLVIRREHAYMKEALAMCIHEDRLPMSQIKDLREILLNAKKGRTLTAQELIDEMFLIQGIQGMLHYFKSMNALEHDHLSDLYDTLIVHEKIAKEIGNCLNQYGEVMDKASPELKSIRTSLSRIDGEIATAANRFVASHSDSVVDSIVTMRNGRAVILVKASDKNMYGGLLHGDSASKQASYIEPASLVGLNNRKMELVEKEKEEIHRILTMLSRSVSAIADEEISNIETCGILDAIFAKAQWGKLHDGVAAELTEQKEIEIIRAKHPLIDPKKVVANNYHLRDPKRILLITGPNTGGKTVSMKVIGLFVLMTYVGIPVTAESAVIPFFDNVFVDIGDDQSVVESLSSFSAHIKKQAEIIRSATENSLVLMDEVGSGTDPKEGESLAISILNYLRDVKATCVATTHYGRLKAYGKRHDDILVASVQFDQEKLEPTYRFIEGLTGQSNAFEIAERYGLPKSIIKYASFLKEQAKSQEDILIERLETQLNETTLKNDELSKKIAEVKALQESLVKERNQLLKEKDEWHKNAQAEANQYIEEAQHKADEILAQMRSEQAKYHEVLNVRNQLKKIQPLEEVDDTNYDDITYHVGDAVELRSSNQVCEVIKIGRKEITVSLNGRTIHVKKNQIRPSSHVIPKTKTNTSVHIRSHNIYASMSLECNLIGMRVDEGIEKMKDYMDQAKIHGLKSFRIIHGDGTGKLRNAVHERLRNDKSVKEFRLGMPQEGGTGATVVTLN
;
A
#
# COMPACT_ATOMS: atom_id res chain seq x y z
N MET A 1 -1.46 10.96 -30.98
CA MET A 1 -1.18 9.90 -29.99
C MET A 1 -2.47 9.36 -29.42
N SER A 2 -2.53 8.07 -29.06
CA SER A 2 -3.70 7.53 -28.34
C SER A 2 -3.74 8.07 -26.90
N VAL A 3 -4.92 8.14 -26.28
CA VAL A 3 -5.09 8.55 -24.88
C VAL A 3 -4.17 7.75 -23.93
N ILE A 4 -4.01 6.45 -24.21
CA ILE A 4 -3.12 5.54 -23.49
C ILE A 4 -1.67 6.02 -23.54
N GLY A 5 -1.18 6.44 -24.72
CA GLY A 5 0.19 6.93 -24.89
C GLY A 5 0.41 8.31 -24.27
N SER A 6 -0.57 9.24 -24.41
CA SER A 6 -0.46 10.59 -23.84
C SER A 6 -0.42 10.60 -22.32
N LEU A 7 -1.11 9.63 -21.66
CA LEU A 7 -1.13 9.45 -20.21
C LEU A 7 -0.14 8.39 -19.70
N GLU A 8 0.71 7.83 -20.58
CA GLU A 8 1.78 6.89 -20.25
C GLU A 8 1.30 5.56 -19.62
N LEU A 9 0.03 5.19 -19.80
CA LEU A 9 -0.51 3.91 -19.32
C LEU A 9 0.22 2.71 -19.98
N ASN A 10 0.64 2.85 -21.24
CA ASN A 10 1.42 1.84 -21.93
C ASN A 10 2.74 1.52 -21.20
N VAL A 11 3.39 2.50 -20.58
CA VAL A 11 4.63 2.29 -19.80
C VAL A 11 4.33 1.50 -18.54
N ILE A 12 3.18 1.75 -17.89
CA ILE A 12 2.73 0.97 -16.72
C ILE A 12 2.42 -0.48 -17.15
N LEU A 13 1.72 -0.68 -18.27
CA LEU A 13 1.43 -2.01 -18.78
C LEU A 13 2.70 -2.80 -19.09
N GLU A 14 3.75 -2.16 -19.62
CA GLU A 14 5.07 -2.79 -19.81
C GLU A 14 5.73 -3.19 -18.47
N GLN A 15 5.49 -2.45 -17.40
CA GLN A 15 5.95 -2.85 -16.06
C GLN A 15 5.12 -4.01 -15.50
N VAL A 16 3.81 -4.01 -15.75
CA VAL A 16 2.91 -5.12 -15.35
C VAL A 16 3.29 -6.42 -16.04
N LYS A 17 3.62 -6.39 -17.35
CA LYS A 17 4.10 -7.58 -18.09
C LYS A 17 5.29 -8.26 -17.43
N LYS A 18 6.20 -7.50 -16.81
CA LYS A 18 7.35 -8.05 -16.08
C LYS A 18 6.95 -8.81 -14.82
N GLN A 19 5.72 -8.67 -14.36
CA GLN A 19 5.18 -9.41 -13.23
C GLN A 19 4.44 -10.67 -13.64
N CYS A 20 4.12 -10.85 -14.92
CA CYS A 20 3.52 -12.08 -15.44
C CYS A 20 4.47 -13.26 -15.28
N SER A 21 3.90 -14.42 -15.02
CA SER A 21 4.63 -15.68 -14.80
C SER A 21 4.94 -16.42 -16.09
N PHE A 22 4.11 -16.26 -17.14
CA PHE A 22 4.27 -16.93 -18.42
C PHE A 22 3.72 -16.14 -19.62
N SER A 23 3.96 -16.66 -20.84
CA SER A 23 3.71 -15.94 -22.10
C SER A 23 2.26 -15.49 -22.30
N LEU A 24 1.30 -16.34 -21.94
CA LEU A 24 -0.10 -16.04 -22.16
C LEU A 24 -0.61 -14.90 -21.27
N GLY A 25 -0.13 -14.80 -20.02
CA GLY A 25 -0.41 -13.65 -19.17
C GLY A 25 0.10 -12.35 -19.80
N ILE A 26 1.29 -12.38 -20.44
CA ILE A 26 1.83 -11.23 -21.19
C ILE A 26 0.93 -10.89 -22.38
N GLU A 27 0.48 -11.89 -23.16
CA GLU A 27 -0.45 -11.68 -24.27
C GLU A 27 -1.75 -11.00 -23.80
N TYR A 28 -2.33 -11.44 -22.67
CA TYR A 28 -3.52 -10.80 -22.11
C TYR A 28 -3.26 -9.35 -21.71
N VAL A 29 -2.13 -9.05 -21.07
CA VAL A 29 -1.77 -7.66 -20.72
C VAL A 29 -1.61 -6.79 -21.97
N ASP A 30 -1.10 -7.32 -23.08
CA ASP A 30 -0.98 -6.63 -24.37
C ASP A 30 -2.34 -6.26 -24.98
N THR A 31 -3.37 -7.03 -24.71
CA THR A 31 -4.74 -6.76 -25.19
C THR A 31 -5.49 -5.75 -24.36
N ILE A 32 -4.99 -5.37 -23.17
CA ILE A 32 -5.68 -4.46 -22.24
C ILE A 32 -5.89 -3.09 -22.88
N LYS A 33 -7.15 -2.69 -22.93
CA LYS A 33 -7.56 -1.34 -23.31
C LYS A 33 -8.58 -0.82 -22.29
N PRO A 34 -8.50 0.46 -21.92
CA PRO A 34 -9.51 1.05 -21.05
C PRO A 34 -10.91 0.87 -21.64
N SER A 35 -11.81 0.32 -20.88
CA SER A 35 -13.24 0.27 -21.17
C SER A 35 -13.93 1.39 -20.40
N PHE A 36 -14.97 1.97 -21.03
CA PHE A 36 -15.83 2.97 -20.42
C PHE A 36 -17.21 2.39 -20.06
N ASP A 37 -17.39 1.07 -20.20
CA ASP A 37 -18.58 0.39 -19.72
C ASP A 37 -18.48 0.16 -18.19
N PRO A 38 -19.40 0.72 -17.39
CA PRO A 38 -19.38 0.56 -15.94
C PRO A 38 -19.37 -0.89 -15.45
N LEU A 39 -20.00 -1.82 -16.20
CA LEU A 39 -20.02 -3.24 -15.83
C LEU A 39 -18.63 -3.87 -15.97
N VAL A 40 -17.93 -3.55 -17.07
CA VAL A 40 -16.55 -4.01 -17.29
C VAL A 40 -15.61 -3.42 -16.27
N ILE A 41 -15.72 -2.10 -15.99
CA ILE A 41 -14.90 -1.41 -15.00
C ILE A 41 -15.07 -2.05 -13.62
N ARG A 42 -16.33 -2.29 -13.18
CA ARG A 42 -16.61 -2.91 -11.88
C ARG A 42 -16.01 -4.31 -11.77
N ARG A 43 -16.12 -5.11 -12.83
CA ARG A 43 -15.55 -6.46 -12.87
C ARG A 43 -14.04 -6.45 -12.77
N GLU A 44 -13.36 -5.67 -13.62
CA GLU A 44 -11.88 -5.56 -13.58
C GLU A 44 -11.39 -5.02 -12.25
N HIS A 45 -12.12 -4.06 -11.68
CA HIS A 45 -11.82 -3.49 -10.37
C HIS A 45 -12.01 -4.51 -9.23
N ALA A 46 -13.07 -5.31 -9.27
CA ALA A 46 -13.34 -6.36 -8.29
C ALA A 46 -12.23 -7.42 -8.30
N TYR A 47 -11.88 -7.94 -9.50
CA TYR A 47 -10.76 -8.86 -9.66
C TYR A 47 -9.45 -8.29 -9.10
N MET A 48 -9.14 -7.05 -9.41
CA MET A 48 -7.93 -6.38 -8.92
C MET A 48 -7.93 -6.24 -7.40
N LYS A 49 -9.05 -5.82 -6.81
CA LYS A 49 -9.19 -5.60 -5.36
C LYS A 49 -8.97 -6.90 -4.58
N GLU A 50 -9.60 -7.99 -5.03
CA GLU A 50 -9.45 -9.32 -4.43
C GLU A 50 -8.01 -9.83 -4.59
N ALA A 51 -7.45 -9.76 -5.81
CA ALA A 51 -6.07 -10.19 -6.07
C ALA A 51 -5.04 -9.37 -5.29
N LEU A 52 -5.26 -8.06 -5.14
CA LEU A 52 -4.37 -7.20 -4.34
C LEU A 52 -4.39 -7.59 -2.87
N ALA A 53 -5.58 -7.84 -2.29
CA ALA A 53 -5.71 -8.30 -0.91
C ALA A 53 -4.99 -9.63 -0.70
N MET A 54 -5.11 -10.57 -1.63
CA MET A 54 -4.41 -11.85 -1.60
C MET A 54 -2.90 -11.69 -1.72
N CYS A 55 -2.42 -10.85 -2.64
CA CYS A 55 -0.98 -10.57 -2.80
C CYS A 55 -0.35 -9.89 -1.57
N ILE A 56 -1.13 -9.09 -0.82
CA ILE A 56 -0.65 -8.46 0.42
C ILE A 56 -0.52 -9.51 1.54
N HIS A 57 -1.47 -10.46 1.62
CA HIS A 57 -1.51 -11.48 2.67
C HIS A 57 -0.46 -12.59 2.45
N GLU A 58 -0.35 -13.12 1.24
CA GLU A 58 0.66 -14.09 0.83
C GLU A 58 1.42 -13.59 -0.40
N ASP A 59 2.56 -14.23 -0.74
CA ASP A 59 3.36 -13.80 -1.88
C ASP A 59 2.63 -14.01 -3.22
N ARG A 60 3.19 -14.64 -4.20
CA ARG A 60 2.66 -14.78 -5.55
C ARG A 60 1.75 -15.98 -5.69
N LEU A 61 0.77 -15.87 -6.60
CA LEU A 61 0.06 -17.03 -7.11
C LEU A 61 1.09 -18.07 -7.65
N PRO A 62 1.02 -19.35 -7.25
CA PRO A 62 2.02 -20.35 -7.60
C PRO A 62 1.88 -20.83 -9.05
N MET A 63 2.40 -20.04 -10.00
CA MET A 63 2.30 -20.31 -11.46
C MET A 63 3.64 -20.69 -12.12
N SER A 64 4.72 -20.87 -11.34
CA SER A 64 6.07 -21.09 -11.89
C SER A 64 6.22 -22.35 -12.76
N GLN A 65 5.31 -23.30 -12.64
CA GLN A 65 5.33 -24.55 -13.41
C GLN A 65 4.39 -24.51 -14.62
N ILE A 66 3.59 -23.45 -14.79
CA ILE A 66 2.63 -23.33 -15.88
C ILE A 66 3.33 -22.80 -17.13
N LYS A 67 3.10 -23.48 -18.24
CA LYS A 67 3.59 -23.09 -19.57
C LYS A 67 2.45 -23.05 -20.56
N ASP A 68 2.60 -22.29 -21.63
CA ASP A 68 1.65 -22.32 -22.75
C ASP A 68 1.87 -23.59 -23.59
N LEU A 69 1.02 -24.58 -23.39
CA LEU A 69 1.05 -25.86 -24.09
C LEU A 69 -0.03 -25.97 -25.16
N ARG A 70 -0.76 -24.89 -25.51
CA ARG A 70 -1.90 -24.92 -26.45
C ARG A 70 -1.55 -25.56 -27.79
N GLU A 71 -0.40 -25.21 -28.38
CA GLU A 71 0.06 -25.78 -29.65
C GLU A 71 0.37 -27.28 -29.53
N ILE A 72 1.00 -27.69 -28.42
CA ILE A 72 1.36 -29.07 -28.12
C ILE A 72 0.08 -29.93 -27.99
N LEU A 73 -0.91 -29.43 -27.23
CA LEU A 73 -2.21 -30.09 -27.03
C LEU A 73 -3.00 -30.20 -28.33
N LEU A 74 -3.02 -29.16 -29.16
CA LEU A 74 -3.63 -29.21 -30.49
C LEU A 74 -2.96 -30.25 -31.41
N ASN A 75 -1.65 -30.41 -31.31
CA ASN A 75 -0.93 -31.43 -32.06
C ASN A 75 -1.20 -32.84 -31.52
N ALA A 76 -1.33 -33.03 -30.21
CA ALA A 76 -1.78 -34.27 -29.60
C ALA A 76 -3.17 -34.71 -30.10
N LYS A 77 -4.12 -33.75 -30.21
CA LYS A 77 -5.44 -34.01 -30.80
C LYS A 77 -5.39 -34.48 -32.25
N LYS A 78 -4.40 -34.00 -33.02
CA LYS A 78 -4.17 -34.46 -34.40
C LYS A 78 -3.50 -35.86 -34.48
N GLY A 79 -3.25 -36.51 -33.34
CA GLY A 79 -2.64 -37.83 -33.25
C GLY A 79 -1.11 -37.86 -33.23
N ARG A 80 -0.46 -36.69 -33.02
CA ARG A 80 1.01 -36.67 -32.83
C ARG A 80 1.36 -37.31 -31.48
N THR A 81 2.35 -38.19 -31.47
CA THR A 81 2.97 -38.68 -30.23
C THR A 81 3.81 -37.56 -29.61
N LEU A 82 3.52 -37.20 -28.38
CA LEU A 82 4.26 -36.20 -27.61
C LEU A 82 5.60 -36.76 -27.16
N THR A 83 6.58 -35.88 -27.05
CA THR A 83 7.88 -36.21 -26.47
C THR A 83 7.75 -36.38 -24.95
N ALA A 84 8.72 -37.03 -24.34
CA ALA A 84 8.73 -37.18 -22.89
C ALA A 84 8.76 -35.84 -22.16
N GLN A 85 9.45 -34.83 -22.71
CA GLN A 85 9.49 -33.48 -22.13
C GLN A 85 8.13 -32.77 -22.22
N GLU A 86 7.42 -32.86 -23.34
CA GLU A 86 6.08 -32.31 -23.51
C GLU A 86 5.08 -32.94 -22.55
N LEU A 87 5.19 -34.27 -22.30
CA LEU A 87 4.36 -34.95 -21.31
C LEU A 87 4.66 -34.52 -19.86
N ILE A 88 5.93 -34.23 -19.54
CA ILE A 88 6.32 -33.72 -18.24
C ILE A 88 5.82 -32.30 -18.06
N ASP A 89 5.91 -31.46 -19.08
CA ASP A 89 5.39 -30.11 -19.05
C ASP A 89 3.87 -30.12 -18.81
N GLU A 90 3.15 -31.09 -19.41
CA GLU A 90 1.71 -31.32 -19.16
C GLU A 90 1.45 -31.75 -17.70
N MET A 91 2.25 -32.69 -17.18
CA MET A 91 2.14 -33.08 -15.76
C MET A 91 2.35 -31.88 -14.81
N PHE A 92 3.33 -31.02 -15.11
CA PHE A 92 3.58 -29.82 -14.31
C PHE A 92 2.46 -28.78 -14.45
N LEU A 93 1.84 -28.66 -15.62
CA LEU A 93 0.66 -27.82 -15.79
C LEU A 93 -0.47 -28.28 -14.85
N ILE A 94 -0.82 -29.57 -14.89
CA ILE A 94 -1.87 -30.13 -14.02
C ILE A 94 -1.54 -29.93 -12.53
N GLN A 95 -0.28 -30.16 -12.13
CA GLN A 95 0.17 -29.94 -10.75
C GLN A 95 0.15 -28.45 -10.37
N GLY A 96 0.52 -27.57 -11.30
CA GLY A 96 0.45 -26.12 -11.10
C GLY A 96 -0.99 -25.64 -10.87
N ILE A 97 -1.94 -26.13 -11.67
CA ILE A 97 -3.37 -25.85 -11.49
C ILE A 97 -3.86 -26.34 -10.12
N GLN A 98 -3.48 -27.55 -9.72
CA GLN A 98 -3.79 -28.07 -8.39
C GLN A 98 -3.21 -27.19 -7.27
N GLY A 99 -1.98 -26.72 -7.44
CA GLY A 99 -1.32 -25.79 -6.52
C GLY A 99 -2.06 -24.46 -6.41
N MET A 100 -2.52 -23.91 -7.54
CA MET A 100 -3.34 -22.69 -7.55
C MET A 100 -4.67 -22.86 -6.82
N LEU A 101 -5.39 -23.95 -7.08
CA LEU A 101 -6.65 -24.22 -6.37
C LEU A 101 -6.43 -24.42 -4.86
N HIS A 102 -5.29 -24.97 -4.46
CA HIS A 102 -4.89 -25.07 -3.05
C HIS A 102 -4.62 -23.67 -2.46
N TYR A 103 -3.93 -22.80 -3.20
CA TYR A 103 -3.69 -21.41 -2.82
C TYR A 103 -5.01 -20.67 -2.59
N PHE A 104 -5.97 -20.72 -3.53
CA PHE A 104 -7.29 -20.09 -3.35
C PHE A 104 -8.03 -20.62 -2.12
N LYS A 105 -7.98 -21.94 -1.88
CA LYS A 105 -8.56 -22.54 -0.68
C LYS A 105 -7.89 -22.10 0.62
N SER A 106 -6.59 -21.84 0.62
CA SER A 106 -5.88 -21.32 1.80
C SER A 106 -6.29 -19.89 2.16
N MET A 107 -6.81 -19.14 1.16
CA MET A 107 -7.24 -17.75 1.30
C MET A 107 -8.71 -17.58 1.71
N ASN A 108 -9.38 -18.64 2.16
CA ASN A 108 -10.82 -18.61 2.54
C ASN A 108 -11.19 -17.55 3.59
N ALA A 109 -10.22 -16.95 4.29
CA ALA A 109 -10.44 -15.84 5.23
C ALA A 109 -10.62 -14.48 4.53
N LEU A 110 -10.30 -14.37 3.25
CA LEU A 110 -10.47 -13.18 2.42
C LEU A 110 -11.68 -13.37 1.49
N GLU A 111 -12.41 -12.30 1.25
CA GLU A 111 -13.46 -12.28 0.23
C GLU A 111 -12.80 -12.34 -1.15
N HIS A 112 -13.13 -13.34 -1.98
CA HIS A 112 -12.64 -13.51 -3.35
C HIS A 112 -13.70 -14.12 -4.26
N ASP A 113 -14.95 -13.73 -4.07
CA ASP A 113 -16.12 -14.28 -4.77
C ASP A 113 -16.06 -14.04 -6.28
N HIS A 114 -15.55 -12.88 -6.73
CA HIS A 114 -15.43 -12.60 -8.16
C HIS A 114 -14.32 -13.43 -8.83
N LEU A 115 -13.17 -13.65 -8.15
CA LEU A 115 -12.13 -14.52 -8.69
C LEU A 115 -12.58 -15.98 -8.73
N SER A 116 -13.54 -16.38 -7.88
CA SER A 116 -14.08 -17.74 -7.89
C SER A 116 -14.74 -18.08 -9.23
N ASP A 117 -15.41 -17.13 -9.87
CA ASP A 117 -15.99 -17.30 -11.21
C ASP A 117 -14.96 -17.75 -12.25
N LEU A 118 -13.68 -17.43 -12.05
CA LEU A 118 -12.59 -17.84 -12.92
C LEU A 118 -11.97 -19.17 -12.48
N TYR A 119 -11.50 -19.28 -11.24
CA TYR A 119 -10.77 -20.47 -10.82
C TYR A 119 -11.64 -21.70 -10.63
N ASP A 120 -12.95 -21.58 -10.41
CA ASP A 120 -13.89 -22.70 -10.33
C ASP A 120 -14.11 -23.37 -11.70
N THR A 121 -13.72 -22.71 -12.81
CA THR A 121 -13.72 -23.32 -14.13
C THR A 121 -12.54 -24.27 -14.37
N LEU A 122 -11.51 -24.23 -13.51
CA LEU A 122 -10.30 -25.05 -13.64
C LEU A 122 -10.58 -26.51 -13.31
N ILE A 123 -10.23 -27.40 -14.20
CA ILE A 123 -10.40 -28.85 -14.06
C ILE A 123 -9.06 -29.50 -13.81
N VAL A 124 -8.93 -30.33 -12.76
CA VAL A 124 -7.68 -31.00 -12.41
C VAL A 124 -7.71 -32.47 -12.83
N HIS A 125 -6.85 -32.84 -13.73
CA HIS A 125 -6.72 -34.22 -14.25
C HIS A 125 -5.66 -35.03 -13.49
N GLU A 126 -5.81 -35.18 -12.17
CA GLU A 126 -4.83 -35.86 -11.29
C GLU A 126 -4.44 -37.26 -11.78
N LYS A 127 -5.39 -38.03 -12.38
CA LYS A 127 -5.12 -39.38 -12.86
C LYS A 127 -4.06 -39.38 -13.95
N ILE A 128 -4.17 -38.42 -14.90
CA ILE A 128 -3.23 -38.31 -16.03
C ILE A 128 -1.86 -37.85 -15.52
N ALA A 129 -1.79 -36.89 -14.62
CA ALA A 129 -0.55 -36.49 -14.00
C ALA A 129 0.15 -37.66 -13.27
N LYS A 130 -0.63 -38.49 -12.56
CA LYS A 130 -0.12 -39.70 -11.91
C LYS A 130 0.34 -40.76 -12.93
N GLU A 131 -0.38 -40.96 -14.03
CA GLU A 131 0.01 -41.87 -15.12
C GLU A 131 1.35 -41.45 -15.73
N ILE A 132 1.51 -40.16 -16.07
CA ILE A 132 2.76 -39.59 -16.59
C ILE A 132 3.89 -39.78 -15.56
N GLY A 133 3.67 -39.36 -14.31
CA GLY A 133 4.69 -39.48 -13.25
C GLY A 133 5.03 -40.90 -12.83
N ASN A 134 4.20 -41.90 -13.15
CA ASN A 134 4.55 -43.31 -13.00
C ASN A 134 5.45 -43.84 -14.12
N CYS A 135 5.35 -43.23 -15.31
CA CYS A 135 6.12 -43.66 -16.49
C CYS A 135 7.39 -42.85 -16.71
N LEU A 136 7.38 -41.54 -16.38
CA LEU A 136 8.49 -40.62 -16.65
C LEU A 136 9.08 -40.08 -15.33
N ASN A 137 10.40 -39.89 -15.35
CA ASN A 137 11.06 -39.14 -14.27
C ASN A 137 11.12 -37.63 -14.63
N GLN A 138 11.54 -36.78 -13.68
CA GLN A 138 11.64 -35.33 -13.87
C GLN A 138 12.65 -34.89 -14.97
N TYR A 139 13.48 -35.78 -15.49
CA TYR A 139 14.45 -35.48 -16.53
C TYR A 139 14.01 -35.93 -17.95
N GLY A 140 12.81 -36.46 -18.07
CA GLY A 140 12.28 -36.93 -19.36
C GLY A 140 12.68 -38.37 -19.72
N GLU A 141 13.16 -39.14 -18.77
CA GLU A 141 13.50 -40.52 -19.02
C GLU A 141 12.32 -41.44 -18.66
N VAL A 142 12.04 -42.40 -19.53
CA VAL A 142 11.05 -43.45 -19.26
C VAL A 142 11.60 -44.41 -18.23
N MET A 143 10.92 -44.55 -17.11
CA MET A 143 11.37 -45.38 -15.98
C MET A 143 11.11 -46.88 -16.26
N ASP A 144 11.90 -47.74 -15.67
CA ASP A 144 11.74 -49.21 -15.78
C ASP A 144 10.36 -49.71 -15.33
N LYS A 145 9.75 -49.04 -14.38
CA LYS A 145 8.40 -49.35 -13.87
C LYS A 145 7.26 -48.95 -14.83
N ALA A 146 7.58 -48.23 -15.91
CA ALA A 146 6.58 -47.73 -16.86
C ALA A 146 5.83 -48.90 -17.56
N SER A 147 6.56 -50.01 -17.82
CA SER A 147 5.91 -51.28 -18.25
C SER A 147 6.74 -52.49 -17.81
N PRO A 148 6.07 -53.64 -17.60
CA PRO A 148 6.76 -54.91 -17.33
C PRO A 148 7.70 -55.32 -18.47
N GLU A 149 7.33 -54.99 -19.72
CA GLU A 149 8.11 -55.32 -20.92
C GLU A 149 9.40 -54.50 -20.99
N LEU A 150 9.35 -53.17 -20.76
CA LEU A 150 10.53 -52.31 -20.72
C LEU A 150 11.52 -52.77 -19.65
N LYS A 151 11.02 -53.12 -18.46
CA LYS A 151 11.85 -53.65 -17.39
C LYS A 151 12.54 -54.94 -17.80
N SER A 152 11.84 -55.85 -18.47
CA SER A 152 12.41 -57.12 -18.99
C SER A 152 13.47 -56.87 -20.05
N ILE A 153 13.22 -55.95 -21.00
CA ILE A 153 14.16 -55.57 -22.05
C ILE A 153 15.45 -55.02 -21.43
N ARG A 154 15.34 -54.03 -20.51
CA ARG A 154 16.49 -53.39 -19.85
C ARG A 154 17.27 -54.36 -18.97
N THR A 155 16.60 -55.27 -18.29
CA THR A 155 17.26 -56.37 -17.56
C THR A 155 18.04 -57.27 -18.53
N SER A 156 17.48 -57.57 -19.72
CA SER A 156 18.14 -58.35 -20.76
C SER A 156 19.30 -57.58 -21.39
N LEU A 157 19.19 -56.27 -21.60
CA LEU A 157 20.29 -55.40 -22.05
C LEU A 157 21.46 -55.40 -21.07
N SER A 158 21.19 -55.25 -19.78
CA SER A 158 22.23 -55.28 -18.74
C SER A 158 22.95 -56.62 -18.70
N ARG A 159 22.19 -57.72 -18.90
CA ARG A 159 22.79 -59.08 -18.96
C ARG A 159 23.68 -59.28 -20.21
N ILE A 160 23.19 -58.85 -21.38
CA ILE A 160 23.97 -58.99 -22.64
C ILE A 160 25.23 -58.11 -22.62
N ASP A 161 25.17 -56.91 -21.97
CA ASP A 161 26.35 -56.08 -21.79
C ASP A 161 27.42 -56.77 -20.92
N GLY A 162 27.01 -57.51 -19.88
CA GLY A 162 27.91 -58.35 -19.09
C GLY A 162 28.48 -59.52 -19.90
N GLU A 163 27.66 -60.17 -20.75
CA GLU A 163 28.10 -61.22 -21.64
C GLU A 163 29.08 -60.68 -22.66
N ILE A 164 28.86 -59.52 -23.27
CA ILE A 164 29.79 -58.89 -24.22
C ILE A 164 31.12 -58.54 -23.53
N ALA A 165 31.09 -57.93 -22.36
CA ALA A 165 32.26 -57.57 -21.59
C ALA A 165 33.09 -58.80 -21.26
N THR A 166 32.43 -59.90 -20.84
CA THR A 166 33.08 -61.17 -20.54
C THR A 166 33.73 -61.81 -21.80
N ALA A 167 33.02 -61.83 -22.92
CA ALA A 167 33.52 -62.39 -24.19
C ALA A 167 34.68 -61.54 -24.76
N ALA A 168 34.54 -60.19 -24.66
CA ALA A 168 35.61 -59.30 -25.12
C ALA A 168 36.87 -59.40 -24.28
N ASN A 169 36.77 -59.49 -22.95
CA ASN A 169 37.88 -59.66 -22.05
C ASN A 169 38.58 -61.03 -22.31
N ARG A 170 37.81 -62.10 -22.56
CA ARG A 170 38.33 -63.39 -22.91
C ARG A 170 39.08 -63.34 -24.24
N PHE A 171 38.56 -62.62 -25.23
CA PHE A 171 39.26 -62.46 -26.52
C PHE A 171 40.58 -61.70 -26.34
N VAL A 172 40.58 -60.58 -25.63
CA VAL A 172 41.79 -59.80 -25.32
C VAL A 172 42.82 -60.60 -24.59
N ALA A 173 42.46 -61.44 -23.61
CA ALA A 173 43.36 -62.27 -22.85
C ALA A 173 43.96 -63.40 -23.69
N SER A 174 43.19 -63.96 -24.63
CA SER A 174 43.68 -65.09 -25.49
C SER A 174 44.48 -64.64 -26.73
N HIS A 175 44.43 -63.33 -27.09
CA HIS A 175 45.07 -62.77 -28.27
C HIS A 175 45.91 -61.52 -27.95
N SER A 176 46.55 -61.48 -26.79
CA SER A 176 47.34 -60.36 -26.29
C SER A 176 48.41 -59.84 -27.28
N ASP A 177 49.01 -60.73 -28.12
CA ASP A 177 50.03 -60.35 -29.08
C ASP A 177 49.50 -59.54 -30.27
N SER A 178 48.23 -59.68 -30.62
CA SER A 178 47.58 -58.99 -31.75
C SER A 178 46.71 -57.76 -31.28
N VAL A 179 46.33 -57.74 -30.04
CA VAL A 179 45.54 -56.60 -29.48
C VAL A 179 46.46 -55.43 -29.20
N VAL A 180 46.10 -54.25 -29.75
CA VAL A 180 46.90 -53.03 -29.58
C VAL A 180 46.52 -52.30 -28.29
N ASP A 181 45.21 -52.33 -27.90
CA ASP A 181 44.71 -51.81 -26.69
C ASP A 181 43.72 -52.77 -26.04
N SER A 182 43.90 -53.04 -24.76
CA SER A 182 43.01 -53.90 -23.96
C SER A 182 41.62 -53.28 -23.69
N ILE A 183 41.40 -52.01 -24.08
CA ILE A 183 40.14 -51.33 -23.89
C ILE A 183 39.14 -51.73 -24.98
N VAL A 184 37.99 -52.25 -24.59
CA VAL A 184 36.87 -52.52 -25.47
C VAL A 184 36.18 -51.15 -25.83
N THR A 185 36.14 -50.86 -27.12
CA THR A 185 35.59 -49.57 -27.63
C THR A 185 34.22 -49.81 -28.26
N MET A 186 33.34 -48.84 -28.12
CA MET A 186 32.01 -48.86 -28.78
C MET A 186 32.10 -48.11 -30.12
N ARG A 187 31.74 -48.79 -31.23
CA ARG A 187 31.54 -48.13 -32.52
C ARG A 187 30.20 -48.52 -33.11
N ASN A 188 29.42 -47.47 -33.50
CA ASN A 188 28.06 -47.65 -34.02
C ASN A 188 27.19 -48.54 -33.10
N GLY A 189 27.32 -48.40 -31.79
CA GLY A 189 26.57 -49.19 -30.80
C GLY A 189 27.09 -50.66 -30.61
N ARG A 190 28.14 -51.00 -31.24
CA ARG A 190 28.72 -52.35 -31.20
C ARG A 190 30.08 -52.35 -30.47
N ALA A 191 30.32 -53.34 -29.65
CA ALA A 191 31.60 -53.53 -28.98
C ALA A 191 32.63 -54.04 -29.96
N VAL A 192 33.75 -53.34 -30.10
CA VAL A 192 34.87 -53.66 -31.01
C VAL A 192 36.18 -53.63 -30.24
N ILE A 193 37.16 -54.34 -30.76
CA ILE A 193 38.52 -54.48 -30.20
C ILE A 193 39.52 -53.93 -31.20
N LEU A 194 40.53 -53.22 -30.73
CA LEU A 194 41.57 -52.63 -31.55
C LEU A 194 42.70 -53.67 -31.70
N VAL A 195 42.90 -54.15 -32.92
CA VAL A 195 43.96 -55.13 -33.25
C VAL A 195 44.96 -54.57 -34.26
N LYS A 196 46.14 -55.11 -34.36
CA LYS A 196 47.14 -54.79 -35.40
C LYS A 196 46.52 -54.93 -36.80
N ALA A 197 46.78 -53.95 -37.69
CA ALA A 197 46.20 -53.93 -39.02
C ALA A 197 46.61 -55.20 -39.85
N SER A 198 47.75 -55.79 -39.56
CA SER A 198 48.20 -57.09 -40.14
C SER A 198 47.27 -58.25 -39.81
N ASP A 199 46.65 -58.22 -38.62
CA ASP A 199 45.96 -59.40 -38.06
C ASP A 199 44.42 -59.26 -38.20
N LYS A 200 43.94 -58.20 -38.81
CA LYS A 200 42.50 -57.85 -38.90
C LYS A 200 41.59 -58.93 -39.49
N ASN A 201 42.18 -59.82 -40.36
CA ASN A 201 41.41 -60.87 -41.00
C ASN A 201 41.57 -62.27 -40.30
N MET A 202 42.40 -62.39 -39.24
CA MET A 202 42.72 -63.65 -38.60
C MET A 202 41.59 -64.17 -37.68
N TYR A 203 40.73 -63.30 -37.17
CA TYR A 203 39.76 -63.62 -36.09
C TYR A 203 38.33 -63.73 -36.57
N GLY A 204 38.11 -63.63 -37.88
CA GLY A 204 36.76 -63.55 -38.43
C GLY A 204 35.99 -62.36 -37.91
N GLY A 205 34.72 -62.25 -38.27
CA GLY A 205 33.87 -61.18 -37.82
C GLY A 205 33.82 -59.98 -38.77
N LEU A 206 33.62 -58.75 -38.22
CA LEU A 206 33.34 -57.55 -39.01
C LEU A 206 34.37 -56.46 -38.73
N LEU A 207 34.82 -55.77 -39.80
CA LEU A 207 35.70 -54.61 -39.71
C LEU A 207 34.90 -53.36 -39.55
N HIS A 208 35.19 -52.52 -38.51
CA HIS A 208 34.52 -51.24 -38.19
C HIS A 208 35.43 -50.05 -38.48
N GLY A 209 36.45 -50.16 -39.29
CA GLY A 209 37.38 -49.12 -39.71
C GLY A 209 38.75 -49.22 -39.07
N ASP A 210 39.68 -48.39 -39.60
CA ASP A 210 41.07 -48.37 -39.16
C ASP A 210 41.29 -47.24 -38.14
N SER A 211 42.35 -47.32 -37.33
CA SER A 211 42.82 -46.26 -36.48
C SER A 211 43.34 -45.06 -37.30
N ALA A 212 43.46 -43.88 -36.70
CA ALA A 212 43.95 -42.69 -37.36
C ALA A 212 45.36 -42.87 -38.00
N SER A 213 46.19 -43.67 -37.39
CA SER A 213 47.54 -44.03 -37.90
C SER A 213 47.55 -45.15 -38.95
N LYS A 214 46.43 -45.80 -39.23
CA LYS A 214 46.27 -46.97 -40.06
C LYS A 214 47.10 -48.18 -39.63
N GLN A 215 47.69 -48.12 -38.43
CA GLN A 215 48.51 -49.25 -37.88
C GLN A 215 47.70 -50.29 -37.12
N ALA A 216 46.46 -49.93 -36.79
CA ALA A 216 45.51 -50.78 -36.09
C ALA A 216 44.13 -50.69 -36.72
N SER A 217 43.33 -51.74 -36.57
CA SER A 217 41.95 -51.80 -37.07
C SER A 217 40.97 -52.16 -35.93
N TYR A 218 39.80 -51.56 -35.97
CA TYR A 218 38.72 -51.93 -35.08
C TYR A 218 37.95 -53.10 -35.65
N ILE A 219 38.08 -54.25 -35.01
CA ILE A 219 37.36 -55.47 -35.42
C ILE A 219 36.28 -55.83 -34.40
N GLU A 220 35.23 -56.40 -34.90
CA GLU A 220 34.23 -57.10 -34.10
C GLU A 220 34.48 -58.57 -34.28
N PRO A 221 35.18 -59.29 -33.36
CA PRO A 221 35.47 -60.68 -33.50
C PRO A 221 34.23 -61.55 -33.66
N ALA A 222 34.35 -62.69 -34.33
CA ALA A 222 33.20 -63.57 -34.55
C ALA A 222 32.44 -63.93 -33.25
N SER A 223 33.19 -64.06 -32.14
CA SER A 223 32.61 -64.31 -30.81
C SER A 223 31.69 -63.17 -30.26
N LEU A 224 31.86 -61.97 -30.77
CA LEU A 224 31.06 -60.83 -30.36
C LEU A 224 29.89 -60.51 -31.31
N VAL A 225 29.97 -60.95 -32.60
CA VAL A 225 28.95 -60.59 -33.60
C VAL A 225 27.53 -60.98 -33.17
N GLY A 226 27.35 -62.20 -32.66
CA GLY A 226 26.03 -62.69 -32.22
C GLY A 226 25.51 -61.93 -31.00
N LEU A 227 26.42 -61.61 -30.07
CA LEU A 227 26.05 -60.83 -28.85
C LEU A 227 25.71 -59.39 -29.21
N ASN A 228 26.50 -58.73 -30.05
CA ASN A 228 26.22 -57.37 -30.52
C ASN A 228 24.91 -57.31 -31.33
N ASN A 229 24.63 -58.29 -32.20
CA ASN A 229 23.38 -58.39 -32.94
C ASN A 229 22.17 -58.42 -31.96
N ARG A 230 22.28 -59.35 -30.98
CA ARG A 230 21.21 -59.46 -29.95
C ARG A 230 21.04 -58.18 -29.10
N LYS A 231 22.13 -57.50 -28.78
CA LYS A 231 22.08 -56.20 -28.13
C LYS A 231 21.34 -55.18 -28.99
N MET A 232 21.68 -55.06 -30.28
CA MET A 232 21.02 -54.15 -31.21
C MET A 232 19.52 -54.43 -31.34
N GLU A 233 19.12 -55.71 -31.41
CA GLU A 233 17.71 -56.10 -31.39
C GLU A 233 17.01 -55.67 -30.12
N LEU A 234 17.64 -55.81 -28.96
CA LEU A 234 17.09 -55.36 -27.68
C LEU A 234 16.98 -53.82 -27.58
N VAL A 235 17.99 -53.11 -28.09
CA VAL A 235 17.95 -51.65 -28.17
C VAL A 235 16.80 -51.14 -29.04
N GLU A 236 16.56 -51.81 -30.17
CA GLU A 236 15.44 -51.46 -31.04
C GLU A 236 14.09 -51.75 -30.38
N LYS A 237 13.94 -52.90 -29.71
CA LYS A 237 12.76 -53.24 -28.91
C LYS A 237 12.54 -52.23 -27.76
N GLU A 238 13.62 -51.75 -27.12
CA GLU A 238 13.53 -50.71 -26.12
C GLU A 238 12.94 -49.42 -26.69
N LYS A 239 13.42 -48.99 -27.87
CA LYS A 239 12.88 -47.78 -28.54
C LYS A 239 11.42 -47.95 -28.94
N GLU A 240 11.04 -49.10 -29.48
CA GLU A 240 9.66 -49.43 -29.85
C GLU A 240 8.75 -49.41 -28.63
N GLU A 241 9.17 -49.98 -27.49
CA GLU A 241 8.39 -49.99 -26.27
C GLU A 241 8.28 -48.61 -25.64
N ILE A 242 9.38 -47.84 -25.64
CA ILE A 242 9.36 -46.41 -25.21
C ILE A 242 8.36 -45.64 -26.09
N HIS A 243 8.44 -45.79 -27.40
CA HIS A 243 7.49 -45.12 -28.31
C HIS A 243 6.04 -45.53 -28.05
N ARG A 244 5.78 -46.81 -27.77
CA ARG A 244 4.45 -47.31 -27.41
C ARG A 244 3.93 -46.68 -26.12
N ILE A 245 4.79 -46.56 -25.08
CA ILE A 245 4.44 -45.92 -23.81
C ILE A 245 4.11 -44.42 -24.03
N LEU A 246 4.99 -43.69 -24.74
CA LEU A 246 4.76 -42.29 -25.05
C LEU A 246 3.47 -42.08 -25.88
N THR A 247 3.18 -42.96 -26.82
CA THR A 247 1.95 -42.92 -27.64
C THR A 247 0.70 -43.16 -26.77
N MET A 248 0.78 -44.08 -25.82
CA MET A 248 -0.30 -44.34 -24.87
C MET A 248 -0.57 -43.10 -24.01
N LEU A 249 0.46 -42.52 -23.41
CA LEU A 249 0.31 -41.29 -22.59
C LEU A 249 -0.19 -40.10 -23.43
N SER A 250 0.29 -39.95 -24.66
CA SER A 250 -0.17 -38.91 -25.59
C SER A 250 -1.66 -39.05 -25.93
N ARG A 251 -2.20 -40.24 -26.02
CA ARG A 251 -3.64 -40.47 -26.19
C ARG A 251 -4.43 -40.08 -24.97
N SER A 252 -3.94 -40.35 -23.73
CA SER A 252 -4.56 -39.90 -22.49
C SER A 252 -4.62 -38.39 -22.44
N VAL A 253 -3.53 -37.69 -22.79
CA VAL A 253 -3.47 -36.21 -22.85
C VAL A 253 -4.39 -35.66 -23.97
N SER A 254 -4.40 -36.31 -25.15
CA SER A 254 -5.29 -35.89 -26.24
C SER A 254 -6.78 -35.93 -25.87
N ALA A 255 -7.16 -36.85 -25.00
CA ALA A 255 -8.56 -36.98 -24.56
C ALA A 255 -9.06 -35.78 -23.70
N ILE A 256 -8.14 -35.10 -23.02
CA ILE A 256 -8.42 -33.94 -22.14
C ILE A 256 -7.96 -32.61 -22.73
N ALA A 257 -7.42 -32.61 -23.93
CA ALA A 257 -6.72 -31.46 -24.52
C ALA A 257 -7.59 -30.19 -24.60
N ASP A 258 -8.89 -30.30 -24.84
CA ASP A 258 -9.80 -29.13 -24.89
C ASP A 258 -9.96 -28.51 -23.50
N GLU A 259 -10.09 -29.32 -22.47
CA GLU A 259 -10.21 -28.89 -21.09
C GLU A 259 -8.91 -28.24 -20.61
N GLU A 260 -7.76 -28.83 -20.96
CA GLU A 260 -6.45 -28.24 -20.61
C GLU A 260 -6.15 -26.94 -21.38
N ILE A 261 -6.59 -26.80 -22.63
CA ILE A 261 -6.52 -25.52 -23.36
C ILE A 261 -7.33 -24.46 -22.63
N SER A 262 -8.57 -24.78 -22.22
CA SER A 262 -9.41 -23.88 -21.42
C SER A 262 -8.77 -23.52 -20.08
N ASN A 263 -8.14 -24.50 -19.40
CA ASN A 263 -7.39 -24.28 -18.18
C ASN A 263 -6.23 -23.28 -18.39
N ILE A 264 -5.44 -23.45 -19.47
CA ILE A 264 -4.33 -22.55 -19.81
C ILE A 264 -4.81 -21.13 -20.07
N GLU A 265 -5.95 -20.97 -20.77
CA GLU A 265 -6.55 -19.66 -21.02
C GLU A 265 -6.99 -18.99 -19.71
N THR A 266 -7.65 -19.72 -18.83
CA THR A 266 -8.02 -19.22 -17.49
C THR A 266 -6.80 -18.86 -16.67
N CYS A 267 -5.74 -19.69 -16.70
CA CYS A 267 -4.47 -19.39 -16.06
C CYS A 267 -3.83 -18.08 -16.59
N GLY A 268 -3.92 -17.83 -17.91
CA GLY A 268 -3.44 -16.60 -18.52
C GLY A 268 -4.17 -15.36 -18.02
N ILE A 269 -5.50 -15.45 -17.90
CA ILE A 269 -6.33 -14.36 -17.34
C ILE A 269 -5.96 -14.11 -15.87
N LEU A 270 -5.87 -15.15 -15.07
CA LEU A 270 -5.47 -15.06 -13.66
C LEU A 270 -4.07 -14.49 -13.50
N ASP A 271 -3.10 -14.91 -14.32
CA ASP A 271 -1.73 -14.37 -14.31
C ASP A 271 -1.73 -12.86 -14.59
N ALA A 272 -2.49 -12.40 -15.59
CA ALA A 272 -2.61 -10.98 -15.89
C ALA A 272 -3.25 -10.18 -14.73
N ILE A 273 -4.30 -10.72 -14.07
CA ILE A 273 -4.94 -10.10 -12.91
C ILE A 273 -3.95 -9.99 -11.75
N PHE A 274 -3.27 -11.09 -11.41
CA PHE A 274 -2.31 -11.12 -10.33
C PHE A 274 -1.04 -10.32 -10.64
N ALA A 275 -0.63 -10.21 -11.91
CA ALA A 275 0.46 -9.32 -12.33
C ALA A 275 0.13 -7.85 -12.07
N LYS A 276 -1.11 -7.40 -12.35
CA LYS A 276 -1.59 -6.05 -12.01
C LYS A 276 -1.56 -5.82 -10.49
N ALA A 277 -2.06 -6.77 -9.72
CA ALA A 277 -2.05 -6.72 -8.25
C ALA A 277 -0.63 -6.70 -7.67
N GLN A 278 0.26 -7.53 -8.17
CA GLN A 278 1.67 -7.58 -7.75
C GLN A 278 2.41 -6.28 -8.08
N TRP A 279 2.15 -5.71 -9.26
CA TRP A 279 2.67 -4.39 -9.59
C TRP A 279 2.20 -3.35 -8.56
N GLY A 280 0.91 -3.37 -8.18
CA GLY A 280 0.36 -2.50 -7.15
C GLY A 280 1.05 -2.68 -5.78
N LYS A 281 1.22 -3.92 -5.33
CA LYS A 281 1.95 -4.24 -4.08
C LYS A 281 3.38 -3.67 -4.08
N LEU A 282 4.09 -3.80 -5.21
CA LEU A 282 5.47 -3.31 -5.34
C LEU A 282 5.58 -1.77 -5.34
N HIS A 283 4.51 -1.06 -5.67
CA HIS A 283 4.47 0.41 -5.76
C HIS A 283 3.63 1.05 -4.65
N ASP A 284 3.31 0.33 -3.57
CA ASP A 284 2.42 0.80 -2.49
C ASP A 284 1.07 1.30 -3.02
N GLY A 285 0.57 0.63 -4.06
CA GLY A 285 -0.69 0.99 -4.71
C GLY A 285 -1.90 0.51 -3.93
N VAL A 286 -2.99 1.27 -4.04
CA VAL A 286 -4.28 0.96 -3.41
C VAL A 286 -5.36 0.76 -4.47
N ALA A 287 -6.40 0.00 -4.14
CA ALA A 287 -7.60 -0.07 -4.95
C ALA A 287 -8.40 1.23 -4.77
N ALA A 288 -8.64 1.95 -5.88
CA ALA A 288 -9.48 3.15 -5.84
C ALA A 288 -10.94 2.75 -5.50
N GLU A 289 -11.67 3.59 -4.82
CA GLU A 289 -13.11 3.44 -4.63
C GLU A 289 -13.85 3.93 -5.88
N LEU A 290 -14.78 3.13 -6.41
CA LEU A 290 -15.62 3.52 -7.54
C LEU A 290 -16.90 4.19 -7.05
N THR A 291 -17.23 5.36 -7.59
CA THR A 291 -18.42 6.11 -7.19
C THR A 291 -19.29 6.49 -8.39
N GLU A 292 -20.62 6.56 -8.15
CA GLU A 292 -21.58 7.14 -9.11
C GLU A 292 -21.62 8.68 -9.04
N GLN A 293 -21.08 9.24 -7.96
CA GLN A 293 -21.00 10.69 -7.81
C GLN A 293 -19.91 11.23 -8.72
N LYS A 294 -20.09 12.45 -9.22
CA LYS A 294 -19.09 13.12 -10.08
C LYS A 294 -17.98 13.74 -9.21
N GLU A 295 -17.25 12.88 -8.52
CA GLU A 295 -16.24 13.25 -7.56
C GLU A 295 -14.95 12.49 -7.83
N ILE A 296 -13.84 13.23 -7.99
CA ILE A 296 -12.48 12.71 -7.96
C ILE A 296 -11.86 13.18 -6.66
N GLU A 297 -11.49 12.25 -5.80
CA GLU A 297 -10.70 12.53 -4.61
C GLU A 297 -9.49 11.60 -4.60
N ILE A 298 -8.29 12.18 -4.59
CA ILE A 298 -7.04 11.40 -4.56
C ILE A 298 -6.14 11.99 -3.49
N ILE A 299 -5.84 11.21 -2.47
CA ILE A 299 -5.04 11.63 -1.32
C ILE A 299 -3.63 11.08 -1.45
N ARG A 300 -2.63 11.95 -1.33
CA ARG A 300 -1.21 11.64 -1.40
C ARG A 300 -0.81 10.89 -2.68
N ALA A 301 -1.41 11.29 -3.80
CA ALA A 301 -1.08 10.75 -5.13
C ALA A 301 0.40 10.93 -5.47
N LYS A 302 1.03 9.87 -5.94
CA LYS A 302 2.41 9.86 -6.46
C LYS A 302 2.40 9.41 -7.91
N HIS A 303 3.10 10.11 -8.79
CA HIS A 303 3.22 9.64 -10.17
C HIS A 303 4.06 8.34 -10.23
N PRO A 304 3.53 7.21 -10.70
CA PRO A 304 4.20 5.90 -10.57
C PRO A 304 5.50 5.77 -11.37
N LEU A 305 5.71 6.59 -12.39
CA LEU A 305 6.92 6.59 -13.23
C LEU A 305 8.03 7.51 -12.72
N ILE A 306 7.79 8.28 -11.65
CA ILE A 306 8.81 9.13 -11.02
C ILE A 306 9.48 8.35 -9.90
N ASP A 307 10.81 8.49 -9.77
CA ASP A 307 11.60 7.88 -8.71
C ASP A 307 10.93 8.09 -7.32
N PRO A 308 10.66 7.03 -6.54
CA PRO A 308 10.01 7.14 -5.23
C PRO A 308 10.70 8.09 -4.24
N LYS A 309 12.02 8.33 -4.42
CA LYS A 309 12.79 9.26 -3.59
C LYS A 309 12.61 10.73 -3.98
N LYS A 310 12.13 10.99 -5.21
CA LYS A 310 11.99 12.34 -5.78
C LYS A 310 10.53 12.76 -5.93
N VAL A 311 9.61 11.80 -6.00
CA VAL A 311 8.19 12.06 -6.20
C VAL A 311 7.60 12.78 -4.99
N VAL A 312 6.84 13.85 -5.25
CA VAL A 312 6.11 14.59 -4.23
C VAL A 312 4.65 14.14 -4.24
N ALA A 313 4.18 13.69 -3.09
CA ALA A 313 2.79 13.27 -2.94
C ALA A 313 1.86 14.49 -2.86
N ASN A 314 0.81 14.52 -3.68
CA ASN A 314 -0.16 15.61 -3.78
C ASN A 314 -1.59 15.12 -3.58
N ASN A 315 -2.48 16.03 -3.17
CA ASN A 315 -3.91 15.77 -3.03
C ASN A 315 -4.66 16.47 -4.17
N TYR A 316 -5.69 15.80 -4.69
CA TYR A 316 -6.53 16.34 -5.76
C TYR A 316 -7.99 16.12 -5.40
N HIS A 317 -8.79 17.21 -5.45
CA HIS A 317 -10.21 17.16 -5.14
C HIS A 317 -11.00 17.88 -6.24
N LEU A 318 -11.85 17.15 -6.96
CA LEU A 318 -12.85 17.71 -7.86
C LEU A 318 -14.20 17.13 -7.50
N ARG A 319 -15.13 17.95 -7.07
CA ARG A 319 -16.50 17.56 -6.69
C ARG A 319 -17.49 18.67 -6.98
N ASP A 320 -18.73 18.34 -7.19
CA ASP A 320 -19.78 19.33 -7.39
C ASP A 320 -19.78 20.40 -6.27
N PRO A 321 -19.93 21.69 -6.60
CA PRO A 321 -20.12 22.24 -7.95
C PRO A 321 -18.80 22.44 -8.73
N LYS A 322 -17.61 22.20 -8.14
CA LYS A 322 -16.29 22.48 -8.73
C LYS A 322 -15.83 21.32 -9.60
N ARG A 323 -16.28 21.27 -10.83
CA ARG A 323 -15.93 20.24 -11.80
C ARG A 323 -14.76 20.61 -12.71
N ILE A 324 -14.35 21.88 -12.72
CA ILE A 324 -13.21 22.34 -13.51
C ILE A 324 -12.06 22.65 -12.56
N LEU A 325 -10.92 22.01 -12.77
CA LEU A 325 -9.67 22.31 -12.10
C LEU A 325 -8.77 23.10 -13.06
N LEU A 326 -8.44 24.32 -12.69
CA LEU A 326 -7.53 25.17 -13.43
C LEU A 326 -6.18 25.26 -12.71
N ILE A 327 -5.17 24.58 -13.27
CA ILE A 327 -3.82 24.52 -12.69
C ILE A 327 -2.98 25.66 -13.24
N THR A 328 -2.42 26.48 -12.36
CA THR A 328 -1.63 27.65 -12.73
C THR A 328 -0.19 27.55 -12.23
N GLY A 329 0.71 28.38 -12.73
CA GLY A 329 2.12 28.42 -12.29
C GLY A 329 3.12 28.24 -13.44
N PRO A 330 4.43 28.15 -13.15
CA PRO A 330 5.46 27.97 -14.18
C PRO A 330 5.40 26.57 -14.81
N ASN A 331 5.82 26.42 -16.07
CA ASN A 331 5.81 25.14 -16.78
C ASN A 331 6.69 24.09 -16.11
N THR A 332 7.82 24.51 -15.56
CA THR A 332 8.76 23.65 -14.82
C THR A 332 8.22 23.16 -13.48
N GLY A 333 7.09 23.68 -12.99
CA GLY A 333 6.53 23.40 -11.69
C GLY A 333 5.80 22.05 -11.53
N GLY A 334 5.52 21.33 -12.64
CA GLY A 334 4.82 20.04 -12.58
C GLY A 334 3.31 20.11 -12.85
N LYS A 335 2.80 21.17 -13.51
CA LYS A 335 1.38 21.29 -13.91
C LYS A 335 0.90 20.11 -14.75
N THR A 336 1.64 19.81 -15.82
CA THR A 336 1.36 18.69 -16.73
C THR A 336 1.41 17.34 -16.00
N VAL A 337 2.35 17.18 -15.06
CA VAL A 337 2.46 15.96 -14.22
C VAL A 337 1.22 15.79 -13.36
N SER A 338 0.74 16.85 -12.68
CA SER A 338 -0.46 16.82 -11.86
C SER A 338 -1.71 16.42 -12.66
N MET A 339 -1.85 17.00 -13.85
CA MET A 339 -2.95 16.65 -14.76
C MET A 339 -2.84 15.21 -15.26
N LYS A 340 -1.62 14.76 -15.65
CA LYS A 340 -1.37 13.37 -16.07
C LYS A 340 -1.70 12.37 -14.97
N VAL A 341 -1.35 12.65 -13.71
CA VAL A 341 -1.66 11.76 -12.56
C VAL A 341 -3.16 11.52 -12.47
N ILE A 342 -3.99 12.57 -12.54
CA ILE A 342 -5.45 12.44 -12.46
C ILE A 342 -5.96 11.54 -13.60
N GLY A 343 -5.57 11.82 -14.83
CA GLY A 343 -6.01 11.03 -16.00
C GLY A 343 -5.47 9.60 -15.99
N LEU A 344 -4.21 9.42 -15.62
CA LEU A 344 -3.59 8.09 -15.52
C LEU A 344 -4.30 7.23 -14.48
N PHE A 345 -4.64 7.80 -13.30
CA PHE A 345 -5.32 7.05 -12.24
C PHE A 345 -6.73 6.63 -12.64
N VAL A 346 -7.45 7.46 -13.38
CA VAL A 346 -8.74 7.06 -13.98
C VAL A 346 -8.53 5.86 -14.91
N LEU A 347 -7.55 5.92 -15.83
CA LEU A 347 -7.31 4.81 -16.76
C LEU A 347 -6.81 3.55 -16.04
N MET A 348 -5.91 3.69 -15.05
CA MET A 348 -5.42 2.56 -14.24
C MET A 348 -6.57 1.86 -13.52
N THR A 349 -7.47 2.64 -12.90
CA THR A 349 -8.66 2.11 -12.22
C THR A 349 -9.55 1.33 -13.20
N TYR A 350 -9.76 1.86 -14.42
CA TYR A 350 -10.63 1.25 -15.43
C TYR A 350 -10.08 -0.05 -16.02
N VAL A 351 -8.75 -0.23 -16.00
CA VAL A 351 -8.13 -1.49 -16.43
C VAL A 351 -7.78 -2.41 -15.25
N GLY A 352 -8.22 -2.08 -14.04
CA GLY A 352 -7.99 -2.88 -12.85
C GLY A 352 -6.51 -2.90 -12.41
N ILE A 353 -5.82 -1.74 -12.44
CA ILE A 353 -4.48 -1.56 -11.90
C ILE A 353 -4.57 -0.68 -10.64
N PRO A 354 -3.97 -1.07 -9.50
CA PRO A 354 -3.93 -0.24 -8.29
C PRO A 354 -3.27 1.11 -8.55
N VAL A 355 -3.76 2.18 -7.89
CA VAL A 355 -3.23 3.53 -8.01
C VAL A 355 -2.26 3.86 -6.88
N THR A 356 -1.18 4.58 -7.17
CA THR A 356 -0.13 4.93 -6.20
C THR A 356 -0.53 6.15 -5.36
N ALA A 357 -1.46 5.94 -4.44
CA ALA A 357 -2.02 6.94 -3.52
C ALA A 357 -2.25 6.33 -2.13
N GLU A 358 -2.56 7.18 -1.14
CA GLU A 358 -3.04 6.72 0.16
C GLU A 358 -4.50 6.26 0.09
N SER A 359 -5.32 7.00 -0.65
CA SER A 359 -6.69 6.65 -1.03
C SER A 359 -7.08 7.36 -2.32
N ALA A 360 -8.02 6.78 -3.06
CA ALA A 360 -8.57 7.38 -4.27
C ALA A 360 -10.04 7.03 -4.42
N VAL A 361 -10.83 8.01 -4.84
CA VAL A 361 -12.24 7.87 -5.25
C VAL A 361 -12.33 8.32 -6.70
N ILE A 362 -12.79 7.45 -7.58
CA ILE A 362 -12.82 7.66 -9.03
C ILE A 362 -14.25 7.41 -9.55
N PRO A 363 -14.86 8.38 -10.25
CA PRO A 363 -16.18 8.22 -10.83
C PRO A 363 -16.13 7.47 -12.16
N PHE A 364 -17.31 7.09 -12.67
CA PHE A 364 -17.45 6.57 -14.01
C PHE A 364 -17.51 7.72 -15.02
N PHE A 365 -16.62 7.68 -16.01
CA PHE A 365 -16.65 8.53 -17.18
C PHE A 365 -17.03 7.73 -18.43
N ASP A 366 -17.74 8.37 -19.34
CA ASP A 366 -18.06 7.80 -20.67
C ASP A 366 -16.90 7.90 -21.64
N ASN A 367 -15.98 8.84 -21.41
CA ASN A 367 -14.76 9.00 -22.18
C ASN A 367 -13.72 9.84 -21.43
N VAL A 368 -12.45 9.68 -21.79
CA VAL A 368 -11.34 10.53 -21.36
C VAL A 368 -10.71 11.18 -22.59
N PHE A 369 -10.85 12.49 -22.68
CA PHE A 369 -10.27 13.29 -23.74
C PHE A 369 -8.97 13.94 -23.27
N VAL A 370 -7.95 13.94 -24.14
CA VAL A 370 -6.61 14.40 -23.77
C VAL A 370 -6.03 15.28 -24.87
N ASP A 371 -5.70 16.52 -24.50
CA ASP A 371 -4.88 17.42 -25.32
C ASP A 371 -3.61 17.76 -24.51
N ILE A 372 -2.63 16.88 -24.57
CA ILE A 372 -1.34 16.96 -23.87
C ILE A 372 -0.22 16.72 -24.87
N GLY A 373 0.84 17.51 -24.75
CA GLY A 373 2.11 17.34 -25.44
C GLY A 373 2.24 18.19 -26.72
N ASP A 374 3.48 18.57 -27.03
CA ASP A 374 3.88 19.19 -28.28
C ASP A 374 3.95 18.08 -29.34
N ASP A 375 2.99 18.02 -30.24
CA ASP A 375 3.08 17.21 -31.46
C ASP A 375 4.15 17.82 -32.42
N GLN A 376 5.43 17.78 -31.99
CA GLN A 376 6.58 18.12 -32.84
C GLN A 376 6.92 16.97 -33.80
N SER A 377 5.91 16.44 -34.49
CA SER A 377 6.22 15.52 -35.59
C SER A 377 6.63 16.34 -36.82
N VAL A 378 7.88 16.20 -37.21
CA VAL A 378 8.47 16.80 -38.41
C VAL A 378 7.72 16.38 -39.71
N VAL A 379 6.83 15.40 -39.61
CA VAL A 379 6.09 14.81 -40.74
C VAL A 379 4.79 15.56 -41.05
N GLU A 380 4.17 16.25 -40.07
CA GLU A 380 2.99 17.07 -40.32
C GLU A 380 3.36 18.57 -40.22
N SER A 381 3.34 19.26 -41.34
CA SER A 381 3.65 20.68 -41.53
C SER A 381 2.63 21.66 -40.90
N LEU A 382 1.77 21.20 -40.01
CA LEU A 382 0.83 22.03 -39.27
C LEU A 382 1.57 22.67 -38.07
N SER A 383 1.36 23.98 -37.83
CA SER A 383 1.87 24.63 -36.63
C SER A 383 1.28 23.91 -35.37
N SER A 384 2.04 23.87 -34.28
CA SER A 384 1.60 23.27 -33.01
C SER A 384 0.21 23.76 -32.57
N PHE A 385 -0.09 25.05 -32.80
CA PHE A 385 -1.39 25.67 -32.59
C PHE A 385 -2.52 24.99 -33.34
N SER A 386 -2.34 24.74 -34.66
CA SER A 386 -3.38 24.11 -35.49
C SER A 386 -3.69 22.68 -35.06
N ALA A 387 -2.68 21.93 -34.60
CA ALA A 387 -2.86 20.59 -34.09
C ALA A 387 -3.68 20.57 -32.76
N HIS A 388 -3.35 21.47 -31.82
CA HIS A 388 -4.12 21.64 -30.61
C HIS A 388 -5.57 22.06 -30.88
N ILE A 389 -5.79 23.06 -31.74
CA ILE A 389 -7.15 23.51 -32.07
C ILE A 389 -7.98 22.41 -32.72
N LYS A 390 -7.38 21.59 -33.59
CA LYS A 390 -8.08 20.43 -34.18
C LYS A 390 -8.53 19.44 -33.09
N LYS A 391 -7.64 19.07 -32.17
CA LYS A 391 -7.97 18.19 -31.04
C LYS A 391 -9.04 18.80 -30.12
N GLN A 392 -8.88 20.08 -29.77
CA GLN A 392 -9.86 20.81 -28.97
C GLN A 392 -11.24 20.86 -29.63
N ALA A 393 -11.29 21.06 -30.94
CA ALA A 393 -12.55 21.03 -31.68
C ALA A 393 -13.20 19.64 -31.68
N GLU A 394 -12.42 18.56 -31.77
CA GLU A 394 -12.92 17.18 -31.62
C GLU A 394 -13.45 16.92 -30.22
N ILE A 395 -12.73 17.35 -29.20
CA ILE A 395 -13.14 17.24 -27.77
C ILE A 395 -14.48 17.99 -27.56
N ILE A 396 -14.56 19.25 -27.98
CA ILE A 396 -15.75 20.08 -27.80
C ILE A 396 -17.01 19.47 -28.48
N ARG A 397 -16.85 18.81 -29.62
CA ARG A 397 -17.95 18.14 -30.30
C ARG A 397 -18.43 16.87 -29.61
N SER A 398 -17.54 16.19 -28.84
CA SER A 398 -17.78 14.86 -28.32
C SER A 398 -17.94 14.83 -26.80
N ALA A 399 -17.51 15.87 -26.10
CA ALA A 399 -17.59 15.94 -24.64
C ALA A 399 -19.04 16.00 -24.15
N THR A 400 -19.34 15.22 -23.12
CA THR A 400 -20.63 15.16 -22.43
C THR A 400 -20.46 15.56 -20.95
N GLU A 401 -21.55 15.59 -20.21
CA GLU A 401 -21.50 15.82 -18.75
C GLU A 401 -20.78 14.70 -17.96
N ASN A 402 -20.59 13.54 -18.60
CA ASN A 402 -19.92 12.37 -18.03
C ASN A 402 -18.50 12.19 -18.53
N SER A 403 -17.96 13.15 -19.28
CA SER A 403 -16.60 13.05 -19.84
C SER A 403 -15.57 13.68 -18.91
N LEU A 404 -14.35 13.10 -18.90
CA LEU A 404 -13.15 13.74 -18.36
C LEU A 404 -12.35 14.39 -19.49
N VAL A 405 -12.06 15.67 -19.35
CA VAL A 405 -11.31 16.44 -20.33
C VAL A 405 -10.00 16.96 -19.71
N LEU A 406 -8.87 16.63 -20.32
CA LEU A 406 -7.53 17.03 -19.87
C LEU A 406 -6.89 17.91 -20.96
N MET A 407 -6.64 19.20 -20.65
CA MET A 407 -6.08 20.16 -21.60
C MET A 407 -4.83 20.84 -21.05
N ASP A 408 -3.70 20.64 -21.70
CA ASP A 408 -2.46 21.31 -21.32
C ASP A 408 -2.30 22.62 -22.11
N GLU A 409 -1.92 23.68 -21.40
CA GLU A 409 -1.66 25.02 -21.95
C GLU A 409 -2.74 25.54 -22.91
N VAL A 410 -4.01 25.52 -22.46
CA VAL A 410 -5.17 25.91 -23.27
C VAL A 410 -4.97 27.30 -23.86
N GLY A 411 -5.09 27.40 -25.21
CA GLY A 411 -4.96 28.64 -25.98
C GLY A 411 -3.53 29.05 -26.28
N SER A 412 -2.52 28.21 -25.97
CA SER A 412 -1.12 28.51 -26.32
C SER A 412 -0.86 28.44 -27.83
N GLY A 413 0.24 29.07 -28.28
CA GLY A 413 0.73 28.99 -29.66
C GLY A 413 0.16 30.03 -30.63
N THR A 414 -0.63 31.01 -30.16
CA THR A 414 -1.14 32.16 -30.95
C THR A 414 -0.91 33.50 -30.24
N ASP A 415 -1.46 34.60 -30.77
CA ASP A 415 -1.45 35.88 -30.05
C ASP A 415 -2.01 35.72 -28.63
N PRO A 416 -1.34 36.22 -27.60
CA PRO A 416 -1.76 36.00 -26.20
C PRO A 416 -3.20 36.44 -25.90
N LYS A 417 -3.70 37.52 -26.51
CA LYS A 417 -5.07 38.00 -26.29
C LYS A 417 -6.11 37.12 -26.98
N GLU A 418 -5.79 36.63 -28.18
CA GLU A 418 -6.66 35.67 -28.90
C GLU A 418 -6.67 34.33 -28.18
N GLY A 419 -5.51 33.81 -27.78
CA GLY A 419 -5.36 32.56 -27.05
C GLY A 419 -6.12 32.59 -25.71
N GLU A 420 -5.98 33.67 -24.91
CA GLU A 420 -6.75 33.83 -23.66
C GLU A 420 -8.27 33.83 -23.90
N SER A 421 -8.72 34.56 -24.93
CA SER A 421 -10.15 34.67 -25.26
C SER A 421 -10.72 33.34 -25.72
N LEU A 422 -9.96 32.57 -26.49
CA LEU A 422 -10.33 31.24 -26.95
C LEU A 422 -10.37 30.25 -25.77
N ALA A 423 -9.35 30.26 -24.89
CA ALA A 423 -9.28 29.42 -23.71
C ALA A 423 -10.46 29.65 -22.75
N ILE A 424 -10.82 30.92 -22.49
CA ILE A 424 -12.01 31.27 -21.68
C ILE A 424 -13.28 30.72 -22.33
N SER A 425 -13.42 30.86 -23.66
CA SER A 425 -14.60 30.38 -24.39
C SER A 425 -14.73 28.86 -24.35
N ILE A 426 -13.61 28.12 -24.48
CA ILE A 426 -13.56 26.67 -24.37
C ILE A 426 -13.96 26.21 -22.96
N LEU A 427 -13.38 26.82 -21.92
CA LEU A 427 -13.73 26.49 -20.53
C LEU A 427 -15.19 26.82 -20.21
N ASN A 428 -15.72 27.93 -20.73
CA ASN A 428 -17.13 28.27 -20.55
C ASN A 428 -18.04 27.24 -21.19
N TYR A 429 -17.72 26.77 -22.41
CA TYR A 429 -18.49 25.70 -23.05
C TYR A 429 -18.46 24.41 -22.24
N LEU A 430 -17.29 23.97 -21.75
CA LEU A 430 -17.18 22.77 -20.91
C LEU A 430 -17.93 22.91 -19.58
N ARG A 431 -18.00 24.12 -19.02
CA ARG A 431 -18.86 24.46 -17.87
C ARG A 431 -20.34 24.26 -18.20
N ASP A 432 -20.80 24.82 -19.34
CA ASP A 432 -22.20 24.75 -19.75
C ASP A 432 -22.62 23.29 -19.99
N VAL A 433 -21.72 22.45 -20.56
CA VAL A 433 -21.92 21.01 -20.73
C VAL A 433 -21.80 20.25 -19.40
N LYS A 434 -21.25 20.89 -18.34
CA LYS A 434 -20.93 20.29 -17.04
C LYS A 434 -19.92 19.11 -17.13
N ALA A 435 -19.03 19.12 -18.10
CA ALA A 435 -17.95 18.14 -18.17
C ALA A 435 -16.96 18.29 -17.01
N THR A 436 -16.34 17.20 -16.57
CA THR A 436 -15.22 17.27 -15.63
C THR A 436 -13.97 17.66 -16.43
N CYS A 437 -13.31 18.76 -16.07
CA CYS A 437 -12.17 19.26 -16.83
C CYS A 437 -10.98 19.57 -15.92
N VAL A 438 -9.77 19.16 -16.36
CA VAL A 438 -8.51 19.61 -15.77
C VAL A 438 -7.74 20.36 -16.85
N ALA A 439 -7.52 21.63 -16.65
CA ALA A 439 -6.83 22.49 -17.62
C ALA A 439 -5.63 23.16 -16.97
N THR A 440 -4.53 23.29 -17.72
CA THR A 440 -3.39 24.09 -17.29
C THR A 440 -3.29 25.38 -18.05
N THR A 441 -2.78 26.42 -17.42
CA THR A 441 -2.59 27.71 -18.06
C THR A 441 -1.48 28.54 -17.42
N HIS A 442 -0.93 29.43 -18.20
CA HIS A 442 -0.05 30.52 -17.73
C HIS A 442 -0.68 31.90 -17.91
N TYR A 443 -1.89 32.01 -18.47
CA TYR A 443 -2.56 33.28 -18.75
C TYR A 443 -3.17 33.93 -17.52
N GLY A 444 -2.93 35.25 -17.37
CA GLY A 444 -3.42 36.02 -16.21
C GLY A 444 -4.94 36.16 -16.17
N ARG A 445 -5.57 36.46 -17.30
CA ARG A 445 -7.04 36.64 -17.38
C ARG A 445 -7.79 35.33 -17.13
N LEU A 446 -7.21 34.20 -17.52
CA LEU A 446 -7.81 32.88 -17.25
C LEU A 446 -7.79 32.56 -15.74
N LYS A 447 -6.73 32.97 -15.02
CA LYS A 447 -6.65 32.90 -13.55
C LYS A 447 -7.76 33.74 -12.90
N ALA A 448 -7.94 34.97 -13.39
CA ALA A 448 -8.99 35.86 -12.90
C ALA A 448 -10.39 35.32 -13.21
N TYR A 449 -10.58 34.75 -14.42
CA TYR A 449 -11.81 34.07 -14.80
C TYR A 449 -12.14 32.93 -13.83
N GLY A 450 -11.18 32.04 -13.55
CA GLY A 450 -11.39 30.93 -12.62
C GLY A 450 -11.76 31.38 -11.21
N LYS A 451 -11.17 32.46 -10.69
CA LYS A 451 -11.50 33.03 -9.38
C LYS A 451 -12.91 33.64 -9.28
N ARG A 452 -13.47 34.12 -10.39
CA ARG A 452 -14.81 34.74 -10.44
C ARG A 452 -15.94 33.70 -10.47
N HIS A 453 -15.63 32.44 -10.68
CA HIS A 453 -16.62 31.38 -10.84
C HIS A 453 -16.45 30.34 -9.73
N ASP A 454 -17.46 30.17 -8.89
CA ASP A 454 -17.44 29.26 -7.75
C ASP A 454 -17.41 27.77 -8.15
N ASP A 455 -17.75 27.46 -9.41
CA ASP A 455 -17.73 26.13 -10.01
C ASP A 455 -16.36 25.75 -10.62
N ILE A 456 -15.37 26.65 -10.52
CA ILE A 456 -13.99 26.40 -10.93
C ILE A 456 -13.07 26.32 -9.71
N LEU A 457 -12.34 25.24 -9.57
CA LEU A 457 -11.27 25.11 -8.60
C LEU A 457 -9.97 25.62 -9.23
N VAL A 458 -9.43 26.71 -8.69
CA VAL A 458 -8.11 27.20 -9.13
C VAL A 458 -7.04 26.59 -8.21
N ALA A 459 -5.97 26.11 -8.79
CA ALA A 459 -4.84 25.56 -8.05
C ALA A 459 -3.51 26.04 -8.63
N SER A 460 -2.45 25.90 -7.86
CA SER A 460 -1.10 26.21 -8.31
C SER A 460 -0.10 25.17 -7.87
N VAL A 461 1.02 25.12 -8.61
CA VAL A 461 2.18 24.34 -8.18
C VAL A 461 3.16 25.30 -7.51
N GLN A 462 3.57 24.95 -6.29
CA GLN A 462 4.44 25.76 -5.45
C GLN A 462 5.85 25.82 -6.02
N PHE A 463 6.47 26.99 -5.93
CA PHE A 463 7.85 27.25 -6.30
C PHE A 463 8.61 27.82 -5.09
N ASP A 464 9.78 27.27 -4.79
CA ASP A 464 10.65 27.76 -3.73
C ASP A 464 11.40 29.00 -4.23
N GLN A 465 11.06 30.15 -3.67
CA GLN A 465 11.65 31.43 -4.09
C GLN A 465 13.08 31.61 -3.58
N GLU A 466 13.48 30.96 -2.47
CA GLU A 466 14.83 31.04 -1.93
C GLU A 466 15.81 30.18 -2.73
N LYS A 467 15.40 28.94 -3.03
CA LYS A 467 16.20 27.99 -3.82
C LYS A 467 16.06 28.17 -5.32
N LEU A 468 15.04 28.91 -5.76
CA LEU A 468 14.65 29.07 -7.17
C LEU A 468 14.43 27.72 -7.87
N GLU A 469 13.76 26.80 -7.17
CA GLU A 469 13.47 25.45 -7.64
C GLU A 469 11.98 25.09 -7.45
N PRO A 470 11.40 24.29 -8.34
CA PRO A 470 10.05 23.81 -8.15
C PRO A 470 10.00 22.84 -6.96
N THR A 471 9.00 23.02 -6.08
CA THR A 471 8.76 22.07 -4.98
C THR A 471 7.88 20.91 -5.40
N TYR A 472 7.26 21.00 -6.58
CA TYR A 472 6.26 20.06 -7.12
C TYR A 472 5.03 19.84 -6.23
N ARG A 473 4.82 20.72 -5.23
CA ARG A 473 3.65 20.67 -4.36
C ARG A 473 2.47 21.36 -5.01
N PHE A 474 1.37 20.64 -5.06
CA PHE A 474 0.08 21.14 -5.56
C PHE A 474 -0.70 21.79 -4.41
N ILE A 475 -1.19 23.00 -4.64
CA ILE A 475 -1.93 23.77 -3.64
C ILE A 475 -3.24 24.26 -4.27
N GLU A 476 -4.35 23.84 -3.70
CA GLU A 476 -5.69 24.25 -4.11
C GLU A 476 -6.04 25.64 -3.56
N GLY A 477 -6.86 26.37 -4.31
CA GLY A 477 -7.35 27.69 -3.92
C GLY A 477 -6.36 28.85 -4.15
N LEU A 478 -5.13 28.56 -4.57
CA LEU A 478 -4.11 29.57 -4.85
C LEU A 478 -3.79 29.66 -6.32
N THR A 479 -3.44 30.87 -6.77
CA THR A 479 -2.89 31.10 -8.12
C THR A 479 -1.38 31.27 -8.03
N GLY A 480 -0.63 30.54 -8.86
CA GLY A 480 0.84 30.63 -8.88
C GLY A 480 1.32 31.95 -9.46
N GLN A 481 2.34 32.54 -8.83
CA GLN A 481 3.07 33.67 -9.38
C GLN A 481 4.04 33.22 -10.47
N SER A 482 4.33 34.10 -11.43
CA SER A 482 5.32 33.85 -12.45
C SER A 482 6.68 34.31 -11.94
N ASN A 483 7.63 33.39 -11.76
CA ASN A 483 9.00 33.66 -11.28
C ASN A 483 10.00 33.77 -12.45
N ALA A 484 9.55 34.30 -13.61
CA ALA A 484 10.38 34.36 -14.80
C ALA A 484 11.63 35.24 -14.62
N PHE A 485 11.52 36.30 -13.83
CA PHE A 485 12.64 37.23 -13.61
C PHE A 485 13.73 36.64 -12.70
N GLU A 486 13.31 35.93 -11.63
CA GLU A 486 14.21 35.24 -10.72
C GLU A 486 14.94 34.09 -11.44
N ILE A 487 14.22 33.37 -12.27
CA ILE A 487 14.78 32.31 -13.13
C ILE A 487 15.78 32.90 -14.13
N ALA A 488 15.44 34.02 -14.78
CA ALA A 488 16.32 34.70 -15.72
C ALA A 488 17.62 35.22 -15.03
N GLU A 489 17.54 35.72 -13.81
CA GLU A 489 18.71 36.09 -12.99
C GLU A 489 19.61 34.90 -12.72
N ARG A 490 19.06 33.77 -12.35
CA ARG A 490 19.80 32.52 -12.11
C ARG A 490 20.55 32.03 -13.36
N TYR A 491 19.95 32.18 -14.53
CA TYR A 491 20.61 31.85 -15.81
C TYR A 491 21.54 32.94 -16.33
N GLY A 492 21.83 33.97 -15.52
CA GLY A 492 22.87 34.95 -15.80
C GLY A 492 22.41 36.16 -16.62
N LEU A 493 21.11 36.43 -16.74
CA LEU A 493 20.63 37.66 -17.37
C LEU A 493 21.04 38.87 -16.53
N PRO A 494 21.64 39.95 -17.14
CA PRO A 494 22.09 41.11 -16.37
C PRO A 494 20.97 41.73 -15.53
N LYS A 495 21.31 42.08 -14.30
CA LYS A 495 20.35 42.70 -13.34
C LYS A 495 19.69 44.00 -13.85
N SER A 496 20.36 44.75 -14.71
CA SER A 496 19.78 45.96 -15.35
C SER A 496 18.62 45.64 -16.24
N ILE A 497 18.68 44.55 -17.00
CA ILE A 497 17.59 44.10 -17.89
C ILE A 497 16.41 43.64 -17.03
N ILE A 498 16.68 42.86 -15.99
CA ILE A 498 15.64 42.34 -15.09
C ILE A 498 14.92 43.48 -14.36
N LYS A 499 15.67 44.47 -13.83
CA LYS A 499 15.09 45.66 -13.20
C LYS A 499 14.17 46.43 -14.14
N TYR A 500 14.58 46.60 -15.38
CA TYR A 500 13.76 47.30 -16.38
C TYR A 500 12.50 46.49 -16.75
N ALA A 501 12.63 45.19 -16.88
CA ALA A 501 11.48 44.30 -17.15
C ALA A 501 10.50 44.29 -15.97
N SER A 502 10.99 44.27 -14.72
CA SER A 502 10.15 44.37 -13.50
C SER A 502 9.41 45.69 -13.43
N PHE A 503 10.07 46.81 -13.77
CA PHE A 503 9.47 48.13 -13.84
C PHE A 503 8.31 48.16 -14.88
N LEU A 504 8.52 47.62 -16.06
CA LEU A 504 7.47 47.54 -17.11
C LEU A 504 6.28 46.66 -16.63
N LYS A 505 6.53 45.55 -15.93
CA LYS A 505 5.49 44.69 -15.35
C LYS A 505 4.67 45.42 -14.31
N GLU A 506 5.33 46.19 -13.40
CA GLU A 506 4.63 46.94 -12.39
C GLU A 506 3.75 48.07 -12.93
N GLN A 507 4.20 48.74 -13.95
CA GLN A 507 3.37 49.75 -14.64
C GLN A 507 2.09 49.17 -15.27
N ALA A 508 2.11 47.87 -15.65
CA ALA A 508 0.97 47.18 -16.24
C ALA A 508 -0.02 46.58 -15.23
N LYS A 509 0.30 46.57 -13.91
CA LYS A 509 -0.56 45.98 -12.84
C LYS A 509 -1.73 46.89 -12.48
N SER A 510 -2.91 46.30 -12.31
CA SER A 510 -4.08 46.95 -11.74
C SER A 510 -4.01 46.96 -10.21
N GLN A 511 -4.79 47.84 -9.53
CA GLN A 511 -4.88 47.87 -8.07
C GLN A 511 -5.44 46.55 -7.49
N GLU A 512 -6.35 45.91 -8.21
CA GLU A 512 -6.91 44.58 -7.83
C GLU A 512 -5.82 43.49 -7.86
N ASP A 513 -4.91 43.51 -8.82
CA ASP A 513 -3.82 42.54 -8.93
C ASP A 513 -2.85 42.65 -7.74
N ILE A 514 -2.56 43.87 -7.26
CA ILE A 514 -1.69 44.12 -6.10
C ILE A 514 -2.29 43.57 -4.82
N LEU A 515 -3.61 43.73 -4.61
CA LEU A 515 -4.30 43.22 -3.43
C LEU A 515 -4.34 41.69 -3.42
N ILE A 516 -4.63 41.10 -4.55
CA ILE A 516 -4.64 39.64 -4.74
C ILE A 516 -3.26 39.04 -4.45
N GLU A 517 -2.19 39.65 -4.96
CA GLU A 517 -0.80 39.19 -4.74
C GLU A 517 -0.41 39.23 -3.26
N ARG A 518 -0.86 40.25 -2.50
CA ARG A 518 -0.62 40.32 -1.05
C ARG A 518 -1.35 39.21 -0.29
N LEU A 519 -2.62 38.96 -0.62
CA LEU A 519 -3.39 37.89 0.00
C LEU A 519 -2.81 36.50 -0.30
N GLU A 520 -2.33 36.29 -1.53
CA GLU A 520 -1.68 35.05 -1.94
C GLU A 520 -0.36 34.81 -1.17
N THR A 521 0.42 35.87 -0.95
CA THR A 521 1.66 35.78 -0.16
C THR A 521 1.37 35.38 1.27
N GLN A 522 0.37 35.99 1.92
CA GLN A 522 -0.05 35.63 3.29
C GLN A 522 -0.60 34.22 3.40
N LEU A 523 -1.37 33.76 2.41
CA LEU A 523 -1.88 32.39 2.35
C LEU A 523 -0.76 31.38 2.20
N ASN A 524 0.22 31.65 1.33
CA ASN A 524 1.39 30.78 1.15
C ASN A 524 2.19 30.64 2.45
N GLU A 525 2.48 31.75 3.15
CA GLU A 525 3.16 31.72 4.44
C GLU A 525 2.39 30.92 5.50
N THR A 526 1.07 31.05 5.52
CA THR A 526 0.22 30.30 6.45
C THR A 526 0.22 28.81 6.13
N THR A 527 0.18 28.46 4.85
CA THR A 527 0.22 27.05 4.40
C THR A 527 1.55 26.39 4.75
N LEU A 528 2.67 27.09 4.53
CA LEU A 528 4.02 26.59 4.91
C LEU A 528 4.13 26.34 6.42
N LYS A 529 3.60 27.27 7.24
CA LYS A 529 3.58 27.11 8.70
C LYS A 529 2.69 25.93 9.14
N ASN A 530 1.56 25.73 8.49
CA ASN A 530 0.68 24.59 8.77
C ASN A 530 1.32 23.24 8.41
N ASP A 531 2.06 23.19 7.30
CA ASP A 531 2.80 21.99 6.90
C ASP A 531 3.92 21.66 7.88
N GLU A 532 4.63 22.68 8.37
CA GLU A 532 5.67 22.49 9.39
C GLU A 532 5.07 22.02 10.72
N LEU A 533 3.94 22.59 11.12
CA LEU A 533 3.19 22.14 12.29
C LEU A 533 2.71 20.69 12.14
N SER A 534 2.20 20.32 10.98
CA SER A 534 1.74 18.94 10.69
C SER A 534 2.89 17.93 10.81
N LYS A 535 4.08 18.26 10.32
CA LYS A 535 5.28 17.42 10.49
C LYS A 535 5.65 17.27 11.97
N LYS A 536 5.68 18.38 12.72
CA LYS A 536 5.98 18.34 14.16
C LYS A 536 4.93 17.53 14.95
N ILE A 537 3.66 17.62 14.56
CA ILE A 537 2.59 16.82 15.18
C ILE A 537 2.81 15.33 14.90
N ALA A 538 3.19 14.96 13.68
CA ALA A 538 3.50 13.57 13.32
C ALA A 538 4.71 13.03 14.10
N GLU A 539 5.78 13.82 14.24
CA GLU A 539 6.96 13.48 15.05
C GLU A 539 6.62 13.27 16.53
N VAL A 540 5.83 14.19 17.10
CA VAL A 540 5.37 14.09 18.51
C VAL A 540 4.50 12.85 18.70
N LYS A 541 3.63 12.53 17.75
CA LYS A 541 2.76 11.34 17.82
C LYS A 541 3.58 10.05 17.75
N ALA A 542 4.57 9.97 16.84
CA ALA A 542 5.47 8.84 16.75
C ALA A 542 6.31 8.64 18.03
N LEU A 543 6.81 9.74 18.62
CA LEU A 543 7.54 9.71 19.89
C LEU A 543 6.62 9.25 21.04
N GLN A 544 5.38 9.72 21.07
CA GLN A 544 4.40 9.31 22.07
C GLN A 544 4.07 7.82 21.99
N GLU A 545 3.91 7.29 20.79
CA GLU A 545 3.70 5.85 20.56
C GLU A 545 4.90 5.00 21.00
N SER A 546 6.12 5.48 20.73
CA SER A 546 7.34 4.78 21.19
C SER A 546 7.46 4.76 22.70
N LEU A 547 7.16 5.89 23.37
CA LEU A 547 7.16 5.98 24.84
C LEU A 547 6.10 5.07 25.48
N VAL A 548 4.92 4.94 24.86
CA VAL A 548 3.87 4.02 25.33
C VAL A 548 4.34 2.56 25.22
N LYS A 549 5.01 2.20 24.13
CA LYS A 549 5.58 0.85 23.97
C LYS A 549 6.65 0.56 25.01
N GLU A 550 7.59 1.48 25.22
CA GLU A 550 8.67 1.35 26.20
C GLU A 550 8.11 1.26 27.62
N ARG A 551 7.14 2.09 27.96
CA ARG A 551 6.45 2.02 29.26
C ARG A 551 5.78 0.66 29.49
N ASN A 552 5.08 0.14 28.48
CA ASN A 552 4.41 -1.16 28.58
C ASN A 552 5.41 -2.31 28.73
N GLN A 553 6.57 -2.21 28.09
CA GLN A 553 7.65 -3.17 28.25
C GLN A 553 8.23 -3.13 29.66
N LEU A 554 8.54 -1.95 30.19
CA LEU A 554 9.04 -1.77 31.56
C LEU A 554 8.03 -2.27 32.62
N LEU A 555 6.74 -2.10 32.38
CA LEU A 555 5.71 -2.64 33.27
C LEU A 555 5.71 -4.17 33.29
N LYS A 556 5.87 -4.81 32.13
CA LYS A 556 5.99 -6.28 32.04
C LYS A 556 7.25 -6.79 32.74
N GLU A 557 8.39 -6.15 32.51
CA GLU A 557 9.66 -6.51 33.17
C GLU A 557 9.56 -6.34 34.69
N LYS A 558 8.89 -5.28 35.15
CA LYS A 558 8.62 -5.07 36.59
C LYS A 558 7.76 -6.20 37.18
N ASP A 559 6.68 -6.59 36.51
CA ASP A 559 5.77 -7.64 36.96
C ASP A 559 6.47 -9.01 37.00
N GLU A 560 7.30 -9.29 35.97
CA GLU A 560 8.13 -10.52 35.95
C GLU A 560 9.17 -10.52 37.10
N TRP A 561 9.82 -9.39 37.35
CA TRP A 561 10.76 -9.23 38.43
C TRP A 561 10.08 -9.45 39.79
N HIS A 562 8.87 -8.89 40.02
CA HIS A 562 8.09 -9.11 41.24
C HIS A 562 7.72 -10.58 41.41
N LYS A 563 7.26 -11.25 40.35
CA LYS A 563 6.92 -12.69 40.42
C LYS A 563 8.13 -13.55 40.75
N ASN A 564 9.28 -13.27 40.15
CA ASN A 564 10.51 -14.00 40.40
C ASN A 564 11.02 -13.79 41.84
N ALA A 565 11.01 -12.54 42.33
CA ALA A 565 11.40 -12.22 43.68
C ALA A 565 10.48 -12.90 44.74
N GLN A 566 9.18 -12.98 44.43
CA GLN A 566 8.21 -13.65 45.29
C GLN A 566 8.39 -15.17 45.28
N ALA A 567 8.71 -15.76 44.14
CA ALA A 567 9.02 -17.19 44.02
C ALA A 567 10.30 -17.57 44.80
N GLU A 568 11.37 -16.76 44.68
CA GLU A 568 12.60 -16.95 45.45
C GLU A 568 12.35 -16.83 46.94
N ALA A 569 11.59 -15.82 47.39
CA ALA A 569 11.27 -15.65 48.81
C ALA A 569 10.47 -16.85 49.37
N ASN A 570 9.50 -17.35 48.59
CA ASN A 570 8.73 -18.54 48.98
C ASN A 570 9.62 -19.79 49.04
N GLN A 571 10.55 -19.96 48.11
CA GLN A 571 11.50 -21.07 48.13
C GLN A 571 12.40 -21.03 49.38
N TYR A 572 12.92 -19.85 49.76
CA TYR A 572 13.67 -19.71 51.02
C TYR A 572 12.85 -20.02 52.26
N ILE A 573 11.55 -19.67 52.28
CA ILE A 573 10.64 -19.99 53.38
C ILE A 573 10.40 -21.50 53.46
N GLU A 574 10.17 -22.19 52.34
CA GLU A 574 10.02 -23.64 52.28
C GLU A 574 11.28 -24.38 52.74
N GLU A 575 12.46 -23.95 52.28
CA GLU A 575 13.74 -24.51 52.76
C GLU A 575 13.96 -24.32 54.25
N ALA A 576 13.61 -23.14 54.78
CA ALA A 576 13.69 -22.85 56.22
C ALA A 576 12.71 -23.71 57.02
N GLN A 577 11.48 -23.92 56.50
CA GLN A 577 10.48 -24.79 57.12
C GLN A 577 10.95 -26.25 57.12
N HIS A 578 11.52 -26.75 56.02
CA HIS A 578 12.05 -28.12 55.92
C HIS A 578 13.20 -28.35 56.88
N LYS A 579 14.16 -27.41 56.96
CA LYS A 579 15.26 -27.47 57.94
C LYS A 579 14.75 -27.44 59.39
N ALA A 580 13.73 -26.64 59.66
CA ALA A 580 13.11 -26.56 60.97
C ALA A 580 12.37 -27.88 61.36
N ASP A 581 11.68 -28.51 60.41
CA ASP A 581 11.04 -29.83 60.60
C ASP A 581 12.08 -30.95 60.78
N GLU A 582 13.23 -30.92 60.10
CA GLU A 582 14.35 -31.83 60.33
C GLU A 582 14.92 -31.69 61.73
N ILE A 583 15.15 -30.45 62.21
CA ILE A 583 15.63 -30.17 63.55
C ILE A 583 14.61 -30.68 64.63
N LEU A 584 13.30 -30.46 64.39
CA LEU A 584 12.23 -30.94 65.21
C LEU A 584 12.15 -32.50 65.26
N ALA A 585 12.46 -33.14 64.09
CA ALA A 585 12.53 -34.59 63.98
C ALA A 585 13.74 -35.17 64.81
N GLN A 586 14.92 -34.48 64.73
CA GLN A 586 16.10 -34.81 65.53
C GLN A 586 15.84 -34.61 67.04
N MET A 587 15.20 -33.54 67.45
CA MET A 587 14.82 -33.28 68.84
C MET A 587 13.80 -34.29 69.39
N ARG A 588 13.02 -34.96 68.56
CA ARG A 588 12.11 -36.03 68.93
C ARG A 588 12.85 -37.33 69.25
N SER A 589 14.05 -37.54 68.80
CA SER A 589 14.89 -38.72 69.10
C SER A 589 15.65 -38.62 70.40
N GLU A 590 15.82 -37.39 70.96
CA GLU A 590 16.46 -37.14 72.27
C GLU A 590 15.43 -36.53 73.22
N GLN A 591 14.72 -37.36 74.06
CA GLN A 591 13.85 -37.08 75.19
C GLN A 591 13.62 -35.60 75.59
N ALA A 592 13.12 -34.75 74.76
CA ALA A 592 12.69 -33.38 75.04
C ALA A 592 11.19 -33.34 75.42
N LYS A 593 10.81 -32.55 76.44
CA LYS A 593 9.44 -32.45 76.92
C LYS A 593 8.45 -31.99 75.90
N TYR A 594 7.40 -32.74 75.66
CA TYR A 594 6.35 -32.58 74.63
C TYR A 594 5.78 -31.13 74.46
N HIS A 595 5.76 -30.35 75.55
CA HIS A 595 5.28 -28.97 75.55
C HIS A 595 6.20 -27.96 74.80
N GLU A 596 7.51 -28.17 74.82
CA GLU A 596 8.47 -27.28 74.14
C GLU A 596 8.43 -27.50 72.63
N VAL A 597 8.27 -28.71 72.17
CA VAL A 597 8.13 -29.08 70.78
C VAL A 597 6.84 -28.51 70.17
N LEU A 598 5.73 -28.49 70.89
CA LEU A 598 4.46 -27.88 70.44
C LEU A 598 4.53 -26.34 70.30
N ASN A 599 5.26 -25.67 71.20
CA ASN A 599 5.43 -24.20 71.10
C ASN A 599 6.28 -23.79 69.90
N VAL A 600 7.36 -24.48 69.61
CA VAL A 600 8.21 -24.22 68.41
C VAL A 600 7.44 -24.53 67.14
N ARG A 601 6.68 -25.63 67.08
CA ARG A 601 5.83 -25.96 65.94
C ARG A 601 4.72 -24.94 65.69
N ASN A 602 4.12 -24.36 66.76
CA ASN A 602 3.10 -23.31 66.59
C ASN A 602 3.68 -21.94 66.23
N GLN A 603 4.95 -21.67 66.57
CA GLN A 603 5.66 -20.48 66.11
C GLN A 603 6.08 -20.59 64.59
N LEU A 604 6.50 -21.79 64.19
CA LEU A 604 6.85 -22.07 62.78
C LEU A 604 5.64 -22.05 61.82
N LYS A 605 4.46 -22.51 62.29
CA LYS A 605 3.21 -22.40 61.51
C LYS A 605 2.71 -20.98 61.33
N LYS A 606 3.27 -19.99 62.04
CA LYS A 606 2.95 -18.57 61.85
C LYS A 606 3.78 -17.89 60.71
N ILE A 607 4.77 -18.59 60.18
CA ILE A 607 5.49 -18.14 58.96
C ILE A 607 4.64 -18.56 57.78
N GLN A 608 3.74 -17.67 57.33
CA GLN A 608 2.95 -17.85 56.12
C GLN A 608 3.75 -17.31 54.91
N PRO A 609 3.57 -17.89 53.71
CA PRO A 609 4.06 -17.27 52.48
C PRO A 609 3.54 -15.85 52.40
N LEU A 610 4.35 -14.96 51.86
CA LEU A 610 3.94 -13.58 51.55
C LEU A 610 2.81 -13.62 50.51
N GLU A 611 1.55 -13.59 50.99
CA GLU A 611 0.45 -13.16 50.13
C GLU A 611 0.61 -11.67 49.87
N GLU A 612 0.21 -11.20 48.67
CA GLU A 612 0.27 -9.80 48.26
C GLU A 612 -0.29 -8.90 49.38
N VAL A 613 0.60 -8.26 50.12
CA VAL A 613 0.22 -7.19 51.04
C VAL A 613 0.39 -5.88 50.27
N ASP A 614 -0.67 -5.45 49.58
CA ASP A 614 -0.86 -4.07 49.19
C ASP A 614 -1.33 -3.26 50.41
N ASP A 615 -0.47 -3.20 51.42
CA ASP A 615 -0.75 -2.39 52.63
C ASP A 615 0.52 -1.72 53.14
N THR A 616 0.99 -0.76 52.37
CA THR A 616 1.78 0.32 52.94
C THR A 616 0.81 1.19 53.74
N ASN A 617 1.00 1.17 55.06
CA ASN A 617 0.22 1.98 56.00
C ASN A 617 0.59 3.45 55.75
N TYR A 618 -0.21 4.18 54.97
CA TYR A 618 -0.01 5.58 54.62
C TYR A 618 -0.51 6.56 55.68
N ASP A 619 -0.83 6.09 56.88
CA ASP A 619 -1.29 6.94 57.99
C ASP A 619 -0.22 7.91 58.51
N ASP A 620 1.05 7.63 58.29
CA ASP A 620 2.17 8.49 58.67
C ASP A 620 2.64 9.47 57.59
N ILE A 621 2.00 9.49 56.42
CA ILE A 621 2.38 10.41 55.34
C ILE A 621 1.76 11.78 55.58
N THR A 622 2.59 12.79 55.70
CA THR A 622 2.18 14.18 55.74
C THR A 622 1.97 14.70 54.33
N TYR A 623 0.72 14.97 53.97
CA TYR A 623 0.36 15.62 52.69
C TYR A 623 0.47 17.13 52.80
N HIS A 624 0.84 17.78 51.72
CA HIS A 624 0.89 19.25 51.59
C HIS A 624 -0.11 19.74 50.54
N VAL A 625 -0.52 20.97 50.64
CA VAL A 625 -1.39 21.61 49.63
C VAL A 625 -0.61 21.71 48.36
N GLY A 626 -1.17 21.17 47.25
CA GLY A 626 -0.55 21.06 45.95
C GLY A 626 0.06 19.67 45.62
N ASP A 627 -0.03 18.72 46.56
CA ASP A 627 0.43 17.34 46.31
C ASP A 627 -0.54 16.61 45.39
N ALA A 628 0.02 15.78 44.49
CA ALA A 628 -0.74 14.87 43.66
C ALA A 628 -1.04 13.58 44.42
N VAL A 629 -2.31 13.25 44.57
CA VAL A 629 -2.79 12.06 45.28
C VAL A 629 -3.78 11.29 44.40
N GLU A 630 -3.86 9.98 44.61
CA GLU A 630 -4.85 9.12 43.95
C GLU A 630 -5.93 8.69 44.93
N LEU A 631 -7.18 8.72 44.46
CA LEU A 631 -8.31 8.14 45.19
C LEU A 631 -8.25 6.63 45.12
N ARG A 632 -8.21 5.92 46.27
CA ARG A 632 -8.16 4.43 46.32
C ARG A 632 -9.39 3.76 45.70
N SER A 633 -10.53 4.44 45.67
CA SER A 633 -11.80 3.88 45.15
C SER A 633 -11.90 3.91 43.63
N SER A 634 -11.16 4.82 42.96
CA SER A 634 -11.29 5.05 41.51
C SER A 634 -9.96 5.15 40.74
N ASN A 635 -8.83 5.05 41.46
CA ASN A 635 -7.46 5.24 40.92
C ASN A 635 -7.28 6.56 40.14
N GLN A 636 -8.08 7.59 40.44
CA GLN A 636 -8.03 8.88 39.78
C GLN A 636 -7.10 9.83 40.50
N VAL A 637 -6.24 10.52 39.76
CA VAL A 637 -5.28 11.48 40.29
C VAL A 637 -5.99 12.81 40.60
N CYS A 638 -5.79 13.31 41.82
CA CYS A 638 -6.36 14.55 42.35
C CYS A 638 -5.28 15.42 42.95
N GLU A 639 -5.51 16.73 43.03
CA GLU A 639 -4.62 17.68 43.70
C GLU A 639 -5.17 18.04 45.07
N VAL A 640 -4.30 18.06 46.07
CA VAL A 640 -4.69 18.49 47.45
C VAL A 640 -4.85 20.01 47.48
N ILE A 641 -6.07 20.49 47.73
CA ILE A 641 -6.38 21.92 47.82
C ILE A 641 -6.29 22.38 49.29
N LYS A 642 -6.78 21.61 50.22
CA LYS A 642 -6.86 22.04 51.64
C LYS A 642 -6.79 20.83 52.56
N ILE A 643 -6.03 20.93 53.66
CA ILE A 643 -5.88 19.91 54.65
C ILE A 643 -6.62 20.32 55.91
N GLY A 644 -7.62 19.52 56.32
CA GLY A 644 -8.40 19.67 57.56
C GLY A 644 -7.94 18.70 58.64
N ARG A 645 -8.41 18.86 59.88
CA ARG A 645 -8.03 17.98 61.00
C ARG A 645 -8.50 16.51 60.86
N LYS A 646 -9.58 16.24 60.13
CA LYS A 646 -10.16 14.91 59.92
C LYS A 646 -10.34 14.54 58.44
N GLU A 647 -10.35 15.50 57.52
CA GLU A 647 -10.60 15.29 56.13
C GLU A 647 -9.66 16.18 55.27
N ILE A 648 -9.31 15.70 54.09
CA ILE A 648 -8.51 16.40 53.10
C ILE A 648 -9.40 16.75 51.92
N THR A 649 -9.33 17.98 51.46
CA THR A 649 -10.08 18.43 50.28
C THR A 649 -9.18 18.31 49.07
N VAL A 650 -9.60 17.53 48.08
CA VAL A 650 -8.88 17.30 46.84
C VAL A 650 -9.67 17.81 45.63
N SER A 651 -8.97 18.21 44.59
CA SER A 651 -9.58 18.61 43.30
C SER A 651 -9.49 17.47 42.30
N LEU A 652 -10.63 17.01 41.81
CA LEU A 652 -10.75 16.07 40.70
C LEU A 652 -11.41 16.75 39.51
N ASN A 653 -10.68 16.99 38.44
CA ASN A 653 -11.19 17.63 37.21
C ASN A 653 -11.94 18.96 37.46
N GLY A 654 -11.43 19.81 38.38
CA GLY A 654 -12.02 21.07 38.73
C GLY A 654 -13.20 21.02 39.72
N ARG A 655 -13.53 19.82 40.24
CA ARG A 655 -14.53 19.63 41.33
C ARG A 655 -13.83 19.30 42.64
N THR A 656 -14.25 19.94 43.70
CA THR A 656 -13.73 19.70 45.06
C THR A 656 -14.46 18.56 45.74
N ILE A 657 -13.70 17.58 46.27
CA ILE A 657 -14.19 16.41 46.98
C ILE A 657 -13.53 16.38 48.36
N HIS A 658 -14.27 16.03 49.41
CA HIS A 658 -13.76 15.82 50.78
C HIS A 658 -13.50 14.32 50.99
N VAL A 659 -12.30 13.96 51.33
CA VAL A 659 -11.87 12.57 51.50
C VAL A 659 -11.10 12.40 52.81
N LYS A 660 -11.20 11.21 53.45
CA LYS A 660 -10.39 10.86 54.62
C LYS A 660 -8.98 10.49 54.22
N LYS A 661 -7.99 10.63 55.13
CA LYS A 661 -6.58 10.31 54.88
C LYS A 661 -6.38 8.89 54.34
N ASN A 662 -7.16 7.93 54.80
CA ASN A 662 -7.08 6.53 54.37
C ASN A 662 -7.71 6.23 53.01
N GLN A 663 -8.36 7.20 52.38
CA GLN A 663 -9.00 7.06 51.09
C GLN A 663 -8.13 7.58 49.91
N ILE A 664 -6.96 8.12 50.24
CA ILE A 664 -5.99 8.62 49.26
C ILE A 664 -4.63 7.94 49.43
N ARG A 665 -3.87 7.91 48.33
CA ARG A 665 -2.47 7.47 48.35
C ARG A 665 -1.61 8.46 47.59
N PRO A 666 -0.29 8.60 47.85
CA PRO A 666 0.58 9.44 47.05
C PRO A 666 0.58 8.98 45.60
N SER A 667 0.45 9.91 44.66
CA SER A 667 0.57 9.63 43.22
C SER A 667 2.01 9.86 42.81
N SER A 668 2.56 8.94 42.02
CA SER A 668 3.85 9.15 41.31
C SER A 668 3.72 10.10 40.12
N HIS A 669 2.51 10.55 39.79
CA HIS A 669 2.26 11.51 38.74
C HIS A 669 2.53 12.91 39.27
N VAL A 670 3.59 13.55 38.77
CA VAL A 670 3.86 14.97 39.01
C VAL A 670 2.82 15.78 38.23
N ILE A 671 1.91 16.43 38.95
CA ILE A 671 1.07 17.47 38.34
C ILE A 671 2.01 18.63 38.03
N PRO A 672 2.21 19.03 36.76
CA PRO A 672 3.09 20.15 36.47
C PRO A 672 2.50 21.42 37.12
N LYS A 673 3.23 22.00 38.03
CA LYS A 673 2.88 23.32 38.61
C LYS A 673 2.84 24.32 37.46
N THR A 674 1.65 24.68 37.01
CA THR A 674 1.45 25.78 36.06
C THR A 674 1.87 27.05 36.73
N LYS A 675 3.07 27.55 36.42
CA LYS A 675 3.36 28.95 36.60
C LYS A 675 2.34 29.70 35.74
N THR A 676 1.57 30.56 36.33
CA THR A 676 0.71 31.56 35.71
C THR A 676 1.55 32.42 34.75
N ASN A 677 1.75 31.91 33.53
CA ASN A 677 2.05 32.75 32.39
C ASN A 677 0.86 32.58 31.46
N THR A 678 0.23 33.71 31.15
CA THR A 678 -0.79 33.91 30.14
C THR A 678 -0.52 33.07 28.91
N SER A 679 -1.04 31.84 28.89
CA SER A 679 -1.05 31.00 27.69
C SER A 679 -2.37 31.25 26.98
N VAL A 680 -2.25 31.85 25.81
CA VAL A 680 -3.32 31.89 24.82
C VAL A 680 -3.67 30.44 24.51
N HIS A 681 -4.77 29.94 25.03
CA HIS A 681 -5.37 28.68 24.61
C HIS A 681 -5.90 28.87 23.19
N ILE A 682 -5.13 28.48 22.19
CA ILE A 682 -5.66 28.20 20.86
C ILE A 682 -6.35 26.83 20.95
N ARG A 683 -7.65 26.87 21.29
CA ARG A 683 -8.55 25.80 20.92
C ARG A 683 -8.73 25.90 19.40
N SER A 684 -8.29 24.92 18.65
CA SER A 684 -8.75 24.69 17.27
C SER A 684 -10.26 24.46 17.30
N HIS A 685 -11.01 25.54 17.24
CA HIS A 685 -12.44 25.46 16.93
C HIS A 685 -12.56 25.46 15.40
N ASN A 686 -13.28 24.48 14.88
CA ASN A 686 -13.88 24.50 13.56
C ASN A 686 -14.40 25.90 13.26
N ILE A 687 -13.86 26.52 12.22
CA ILE A 687 -14.16 27.90 11.78
C ILE A 687 -15.61 28.05 11.27
N TYR A 688 -16.43 27.00 11.36
CA TYR A 688 -17.85 26.97 10.94
C TYR A 688 -18.85 26.72 12.06
N ALA A 689 -18.46 26.80 13.33
CA ALA A 689 -19.45 26.89 14.40
C ALA A 689 -19.94 28.32 14.49
N SER A 690 -21.13 28.61 13.98
CA SER A 690 -21.83 29.88 14.17
C SER A 690 -21.92 30.17 15.67
N MET A 691 -21.30 31.26 16.11
CA MET A 691 -21.42 31.71 17.51
C MET A 691 -22.90 31.88 17.86
N SER A 692 -23.33 31.31 18.98
CA SER A 692 -24.71 31.50 19.45
C SER A 692 -25.01 32.99 19.62
N LEU A 693 -26.14 33.46 19.15
CA LEU A 693 -26.59 34.84 19.32
C LEU A 693 -27.09 35.12 20.74
N GLU A 694 -26.88 34.17 21.68
CA GLU A 694 -27.40 34.27 23.06
C GLU A 694 -26.31 33.93 24.08
N CYS A 695 -26.15 34.83 25.07
CA CYS A 695 -25.33 34.59 26.26
C CYS A 695 -26.25 34.25 27.45
N ASN A 696 -26.28 32.99 27.85
CA ASN A 696 -27.14 32.56 28.96
C ASN A 696 -26.38 32.63 30.30
N LEU A 697 -26.89 33.41 31.24
CA LEU A 697 -26.39 33.65 32.59
C LEU A 697 -27.35 33.16 33.69
N ILE A 698 -28.44 32.47 33.35
CA ILE A 698 -29.43 31.98 34.32
C ILE A 698 -28.78 31.06 35.33
N GLY A 699 -29.04 31.30 36.62
CA GLY A 699 -28.53 30.44 37.71
C GLY A 699 -27.10 30.77 38.16
N MET A 700 -26.42 31.73 37.54
CA MET A 700 -25.05 32.13 37.92
C MET A 700 -25.08 33.19 39.05
N ARG A 701 -24.00 33.21 39.86
CA ARG A 701 -23.76 34.31 40.79
C ARG A 701 -23.35 35.57 40.03
N VAL A 702 -23.54 36.75 40.62
CA VAL A 702 -23.30 38.02 39.93
C VAL A 702 -21.89 38.10 39.37
N ASP A 703 -20.88 37.74 40.17
CA ASP A 703 -19.46 37.80 39.74
C ASP A 703 -19.16 36.86 38.59
N GLU A 704 -19.62 35.62 38.67
CA GLU A 704 -19.46 34.61 37.62
C GLU A 704 -20.21 35.00 36.31
N GLY A 705 -21.43 35.57 36.45
CA GLY A 705 -22.20 36.02 35.31
C GLY A 705 -21.57 37.20 34.58
N ILE A 706 -20.99 38.16 35.31
CA ILE A 706 -20.27 39.30 34.71
C ILE A 706 -18.99 38.85 34.00
N GLU A 707 -18.25 37.90 34.56
CA GLU A 707 -17.03 37.35 33.90
C GLU A 707 -17.39 36.64 32.59
N LYS A 708 -18.38 35.77 32.63
CA LYS A 708 -18.86 35.05 31.42
C LYS A 708 -19.40 36.00 30.35
N MET A 709 -20.13 37.04 30.77
CA MET A 709 -20.63 38.07 29.86
C MET A 709 -19.49 38.81 29.17
N LYS A 710 -18.40 39.13 29.89
CA LYS A 710 -17.23 39.81 29.36
C LYS A 710 -16.55 38.94 28.29
N ASP A 711 -16.31 37.66 28.59
CA ASP A 711 -15.70 36.71 27.64
C ASP A 711 -16.56 36.55 26.38
N TYR A 712 -17.90 36.50 26.56
CA TYR A 712 -18.82 36.43 25.43
C TYR A 712 -18.80 37.69 24.58
N MET A 713 -18.77 38.89 25.21
CA MET A 713 -18.69 40.17 24.51
C MET A 713 -17.38 40.31 23.71
N ASP A 714 -16.27 39.86 24.26
CA ASP A 714 -14.99 39.88 23.56
C ASP A 714 -14.98 38.91 22.35
N GLN A 715 -15.59 37.72 22.47
CA GLN A 715 -15.83 36.83 21.36
C GLN A 715 -16.79 37.43 20.32
N ALA A 716 -17.86 38.03 20.75
CA ALA A 716 -18.82 38.68 19.85
C ALA A 716 -18.19 39.81 19.00
N LYS A 717 -17.25 40.56 19.57
CA LYS A 717 -16.43 41.56 18.83
C LYS A 717 -15.51 40.90 17.80
N ILE A 718 -14.83 39.82 18.18
CA ILE A 718 -13.92 39.07 17.27
C ILE A 718 -14.69 38.50 16.09
N HIS A 719 -15.91 38.01 16.33
CA HIS A 719 -16.78 37.43 15.31
C HIS A 719 -17.62 38.46 14.54
N GLY A 720 -17.48 39.73 14.85
CA GLY A 720 -18.18 40.83 14.15
C GLY A 720 -19.70 40.84 14.33
N LEU A 721 -20.19 40.29 15.45
CA LEU A 721 -21.63 40.30 15.77
C LEU A 721 -22.11 41.73 16.05
N LYS A 722 -23.09 42.22 15.30
CA LYS A 722 -23.67 43.53 15.48
C LYS A 722 -24.65 43.59 16.62
N SER A 723 -25.34 42.49 16.94
CA SER A 723 -26.33 42.42 18.03
C SER A 723 -26.45 41.00 18.55
N PHE A 724 -26.69 40.85 19.88
CA PHE A 724 -26.89 39.58 20.57
C PHE A 724 -27.73 39.75 21.83
N ARG A 725 -28.19 38.66 22.45
CA ARG A 725 -28.99 38.63 23.67
C ARG A 725 -28.20 38.13 24.86
N ILE A 726 -28.40 38.77 26.02
CA ILE A 726 -27.91 38.29 27.32
C ILE A 726 -29.14 37.87 28.14
N ILE A 727 -29.23 36.59 28.48
CA ILE A 727 -30.36 36.03 29.24
C ILE A 727 -29.92 35.89 30.70
N HIS A 728 -30.43 36.79 31.57
CA HIS A 728 -30.08 36.83 33.01
C HIS A 728 -31.20 36.33 33.91
N GLY A 729 -32.41 36.10 33.36
CA GLY A 729 -33.59 35.67 34.09
C GLY A 729 -34.27 36.79 34.86
N ASP A 730 -35.50 36.54 35.30
CA ASP A 730 -36.35 37.51 36.01
C ASP A 730 -36.20 37.50 37.53
N GLY A 731 -35.32 36.71 38.13
CA GLY A 731 -35.14 36.51 39.57
C GLY A 731 -35.15 37.82 40.42
N THR A 732 -34.28 37.93 41.41
CA THR A 732 -34.21 39.12 42.32
C THR A 732 -33.74 40.39 41.62
N GLY A 733 -33.45 40.39 40.33
CA GLY A 733 -32.99 41.56 39.57
C GLY A 733 -31.49 41.91 39.79
N LYS A 734 -30.80 41.29 40.75
CA LYS A 734 -29.40 41.62 41.07
C LYS A 734 -28.47 41.39 39.88
N LEU A 735 -28.60 40.26 39.17
CA LEU A 735 -27.78 39.94 38.00
C LEU A 735 -28.09 40.89 36.84
N ARG A 736 -29.38 41.19 36.59
CA ARG A 736 -29.81 42.18 35.58
C ARG A 736 -29.17 43.55 35.81
N ASN A 737 -29.25 44.06 37.08
CA ASN A 737 -28.70 45.35 37.40
C ASN A 737 -27.18 45.41 37.21
N ALA A 738 -26.45 44.35 37.60
CA ALA A 738 -25.02 44.26 37.40
C ALA A 738 -24.65 44.21 35.91
N VAL A 739 -25.40 43.43 35.09
CA VAL A 739 -25.24 43.38 33.62
C VAL A 739 -25.47 44.78 33.02
N HIS A 740 -26.55 45.48 33.38
CA HIS A 740 -26.84 46.83 32.87
C HIS A 740 -25.78 47.85 33.28
N GLU A 741 -25.30 47.81 34.53
CA GLU A 741 -24.24 48.68 35.02
C GLU A 741 -22.93 48.47 34.24
N ARG A 742 -22.58 47.20 33.96
CA ARG A 742 -21.39 46.86 33.18
C ARG A 742 -21.52 47.31 31.73
N LEU A 743 -22.69 47.10 31.08
CA LEU A 743 -22.93 47.51 29.69
C LEU A 743 -22.89 49.05 29.51
N ARG A 744 -23.33 49.84 30.51
CA ARG A 744 -23.22 51.30 30.47
C ARG A 744 -21.77 51.79 30.46
N ASN A 745 -20.89 51.05 31.10
CA ASN A 745 -19.48 51.43 31.25
C ASN A 745 -18.58 50.85 30.13
N ASP A 746 -19.13 50.07 29.20
CA ASP A 746 -18.35 49.48 28.09
C ASP A 746 -18.48 50.33 26.82
N LYS A 747 -17.35 50.91 26.37
CA LYS A 747 -17.28 51.77 25.17
C LYS A 747 -17.61 51.06 23.85
N SER A 748 -17.64 49.75 23.83
CA SER A 748 -17.97 48.97 22.63
C SER A 748 -19.46 48.76 22.45
N VAL A 749 -20.27 49.09 23.44
CA VAL A 749 -21.73 48.96 23.38
C VAL A 749 -22.33 50.26 22.85
N LYS A 750 -23.02 50.17 21.72
CA LYS A 750 -23.75 51.29 21.13
C LYS A 750 -25.04 51.60 21.90
N GLU A 751 -25.81 50.57 22.14
CA GLU A 751 -27.05 50.66 22.90
C GLU A 751 -27.45 49.30 23.48
N PHE A 752 -28.24 49.28 24.54
CA PHE A 752 -28.87 48.09 25.05
C PHE A 752 -30.28 48.37 25.54
N ARG A 753 -31.17 47.40 25.41
CA ARG A 753 -32.56 47.47 25.86
C ARG A 753 -33.02 46.14 26.44
N LEU A 754 -34.08 46.18 27.25
CA LEU A 754 -34.76 44.96 27.66
C LEU A 754 -35.37 44.24 26.44
N GLY A 755 -35.39 42.92 26.48
CA GLY A 755 -36.01 42.10 25.43
C GLY A 755 -37.51 42.35 25.30
N MET A 756 -38.05 42.26 24.08
CA MET A 756 -39.50 42.19 23.85
C MET A 756 -40.03 40.82 24.33
N PRO A 757 -41.37 40.66 24.49
CA PRO A 757 -41.93 39.37 24.95
C PRO A 757 -41.44 38.15 24.20
N GLN A 758 -41.16 38.27 22.88
CA GLN A 758 -40.63 37.21 22.02
C GLN A 758 -39.10 37.04 22.15
N GLU A 759 -38.40 37.98 22.80
CA GLU A 759 -36.93 37.96 23.00
C GLU A 759 -36.53 37.57 24.42
N GLY A 760 -37.48 37.13 25.26
CA GLY A 760 -37.26 36.75 26.65
C GLY A 760 -37.70 37.77 27.68
N GLY A 761 -38.42 38.85 27.26
CA GLY A 761 -39.03 39.84 28.11
C GLY A 761 -38.06 40.55 29.07
N THR A 762 -38.48 40.77 30.31
CA THR A 762 -37.67 41.39 31.36
C THR A 762 -36.52 40.54 31.87
N GLY A 763 -36.51 39.24 31.49
CA GLY A 763 -35.42 38.27 31.81
C GLY A 763 -34.24 38.31 30.85
N ALA A 764 -34.30 39.10 29.77
CA ALA A 764 -33.25 39.23 28.79
C ALA A 764 -32.91 40.68 28.45
N THR A 765 -31.68 40.93 28.05
CA THR A 765 -31.19 42.23 27.56
C THR A 765 -30.58 42.04 26.16
N VAL A 766 -31.09 42.80 25.20
CA VAL A 766 -30.55 42.87 23.85
C VAL A 766 -29.46 43.95 23.79
N VAL A 767 -28.28 43.59 23.30
CA VAL A 767 -27.10 44.46 23.22
C VAL A 767 -26.74 44.67 21.77
N THR A 768 -26.49 45.92 21.36
CA THR A 768 -25.97 46.29 20.05
C THR A 768 -24.56 46.87 20.22
N LEU A 769 -23.58 46.32 19.49
CA LEU A 769 -22.21 46.82 19.51
C LEU A 769 -21.98 47.90 18.43
N ASN A 770 -20.93 48.72 18.63
CA ASN A 770 -20.54 49.79 17.71
C ASN A 770 -20.04 49.25 16.37
#